data_5e29a36d540d745d113272e1b08ec858
#
_entry.id   5e29a36d540d745d113272e1b08ec858
#
_cell.length_a   1.000
_cell.length_b   1.000
_cell.length_c   1.000
_cell.angle_alpha   90.00
_cell.angle_beta   90.00
_cell.angle_gamma   90.00
#
_symmetry.space_group_name_H-M   'P 1'
#
loop_
_entity.id
_entity.type
_entity.pdbx_description
1 polymer ?
#
loop_
_entity_poly.entity_id
_entity_poly.type
_entity_poly.pdbx_seq_one_letter_code
_entity_poly.pdbx_strand_id
1 'polypeptide(L)'
;MFRPFPAVPQPLRLTVMAALLASFSLPSVAASDIVISQVYGGGGNAGASYRNDFIEIFNRGAGAVNLDGWSVQYSSAAGPGWAVTALPPIDLQPGQYLLVQEAKGAGGTQELPTPDAIGTLALSATSGKVLLSNGKAALSGTLPTGAAVIDLVGFGTANGFEGTVAPAPSNTVAIVRANGGCTDTDDNGGDFATGGATPRNTGAPRHACGGPIVHQIVATCPASLEVLPGKGGRALLRASDVDGVVLAASLVSPTAAGISLAGFSPAGAVGASASVSLLVAPSVPVGNYPVLVNFSNDQQHSAVCKVDVAVQGLGTVSHTIAQIQGSGAASPYANSVQTTEGVVTLVVGTGFFIQDAAGDGDPSTSDGIFVYTGNTPVAVRPGELVQVTGTVVEYTPAGASRSYTEFKDMTSIVVRGAGHVVVPLNVALPHDDLGELEGMLVRFSQPLTVSQNAYVGARGELTLSSGRREVPTNRHAARSPEVLALMVANGKNIIVLDDGVFVTPATIPYLGADDTVRSGDTVSDLTGVVDFGAIGGGGVAYKLQPTVVPVFSRDNPRSGVPQLAPGNVKVASANVLNFFTTFTNGNDVFGQTGQGCTLGASTSRSNCRGADTLAEFTRQRDKIVAELKAIDADVVGLMEIQNNGDIAVGHLVEHLNAAIGEASYAVVPAPAATGTDAIRVAMIYKPARLGLVGGALSDAHAINNRPPMAQTFRAGNGEKFSLIVNHLKSKGSCPSGTGADADNGDSQGCWNATRVQQAQRLVGSFVPQVALAAGDADVLIIGDLNSYGAEDPIQVIANAGFVNELERFMRPSGMPYSYVFGGQSGYLDHALASASLSGQVAGVAEWHVNADEPVVIDYNIDTAKPQDLYQPTPYRASDHDPVVISLALQPAWHDVTASVGVVGSGLAVNRATQQYTGTVSVTNRSGAVLDGPFQLVFGGLPAGVTLANASGSHAGAPYVTLPAASLAPGATASFAVRFANPSKVTINYSASVIAGNF
;
A
#
# COMPACT_ATOMS: atom_id res chain seq x y z
N MET A 1 -30.23 -39.26 25.02
CA MET A 1 -30.00 -40.61 25.56
C MET A 1 -28.51 -40.86 25.57
N PHE A 2 -28.03 -40.97 26.80
CA PHE A 2 -26.85 -41.71 27.29
C PHE A 2 -25.52 -41.75 26.52
N ARG A 3 -24.56 -41.18 27.18
CA ARG A 3 -23.10 -41.40 27.30
C ARG A 3 -22.74 -42.92 27.33
N PRO A 4 -21.42 -43.35 27.32
CA PRO A 4 -20.31 -42.72 28.06
C PRO A 4 -18.91 -42.75 27.38
N PHE A 5 -18.04 -41.92 27.93
CA PHE A 5 -16.57 -42.11 27.99
C PHE A 5 -16.19 -43.33 28.87
N PRO A 6 -14.99 -43.98 28.76
CA PRO A 6 -13.90 -43.58 29.64
C PRO A 6 -12.48 -43.63 29.06
N ALA A 7 -11.65 -42.79 29.55
CA ALA A 7 -10.55 -42.92 30.51
C ALA A 7 -9.13 -43.14 29.94
N VAL A 8 -8.28 -42.19 30.31
CA VAL A 8 -6.80 -42.15 30.21
C VAL A 8 -6.19 -43.22 31.16
N PRO A 9 -4.96 -43.78 30.85
CA PRO A 9 -3.82 -43.33 31.61
C PRO A 9 -2.49 -43.14 30.84
N GLN A 10 -1.68 -42.18 31.30
CA GLN A 10 -0.23 -42.07 31.11
C GLN A 10 0.52 -43.24 31.84
N PRO A 11 1.84 -43.52 31.54
CA PRO A 11 2.94 -42.56 31.60
C PRO A 11 4.11 -42.75 30.59
N LEU A 12 4.84 -41.69 30.41
CA LEU A 12 6.24 -41.47 30.03
C LEU A 12 7.13 -42.71 29.84
N ARG A 13 7.78 -42.77 28.68
CA ARG A 13 9.22 -43.14 28.60
C ARG A 13 9.89 -42.25 27.54
N LEU A 14 10.83 -41.45 28.05
CA LEU A 14 11.87 -40.78 27.27
C LEU A 14 12.66 -41.86 26.52
N THR A 15 12.67 -41.76 25.19
CA THR A 15 13.71 -42.41 24.39
C THR A 15 14.37 -41.27 23.62
N VAL A 16 15.60 -40.97 24.01
CA VAL A 16 16.53 -40.10 23.29
C VAL A 16 16.79 -40.73 21.96
N MET A 17 16.22 -40.14 20.88
CA MET A 17 16.61 -40.45 19.53
C MET A 17 17.59 -39.36 19.08
N ALA A 18 18.88 -39.72 19.14
CA ALA A 18 19.95 -38.92 18.55
C ALA A 18 19.65 -38.76 17.02
N ALA A 19 19.16 -37.59 16.64
CA ALA A 19 19.14 -37.22 15.25
C ALA A 19 20.57 -36.98 14.80
N LEU A 20 21.12 -37.87 13.96
CA LEU A 20 22.28 -37.58 13.15
C LEU A 20 21.94 -36.36 12.28
N LEU A 21 22.47 -35.21 12.64
CA LEU A 21 22.69 -34.12 11.70
C LEU A 21 23.74 -34.64 10.71
N ALA A 22 23.30 -35.07 9.54
CA ALA A 22 24.17 -35.17 8.39
C ALA A 22 24.55 -33.73 8.05
N SER A 23 25.75 -33.35 8.50
CA SER A 23 26.46 -32.18 8.00
C SER A 23 26.66 -32.42 6.51
N PHE A 24 25.86 -31.78 5.68
CA PHE A 24 26.25 -31.50 4.31
C PHE A 24 27.46 -30.54 4.43
N SER A 25 28.66 -31.11 4.52
CA SER A 25 29.86 -30.38 4.14
C SER A 25 29.68 -30.03 2.67
N LEU A 26 29.35 -28.79 2.37
CA LEU A 26 29.70 -28.18 1.10
C LEU A 26 31.20 -28.44 0.90
N PRO A 27 31.68 -28.79 -0.30
CA PRO A 27 33.09 -28.88 -0.52
C PRO A 27 33.66 -27.50 -0.20
N SER A 28 34.47 -27.38 0.85
CA SER A 28 35.35 -26.24 1.05
C SER A 28 36.19 -26.18 -0.22
N VAL A 29 36.07 -25.13 -1.00
CA VAL A 29 37.09 -24.75 -1.98
C VAL A 29 38.32 -24.55 -1.13
N ALA A 30 39.38 -25.28 -1.40
CA ALA A 30 40.65 -25.11 -0.68
C ALA A 30 40.99 -23.62 -0.78
N ALA A 31 41.31 -22.98 0.36
CA ALA A 31 41.71 -21.57 0.38
C ALA A 31 42.74 -21.30 -0.72
N SER A 32 42.46 -20.33 -1.59
CA SER A 32 43.27 -20.05 -2.77
C SER A 32 44.67 -19.52 -2.38
N ASP A 33 45.68 -19.93 -3.09
CA ASP A 33 47.05 -19.35 -2.94
C ASP A 33 47.09 -17.90 -3.44
N ILE A 34 46.16 -17.48 -4.32
CA ILE A 34 46.07 -16.10 -4.85
C ILE A 34 44.77 -15.50 -4.42
N VAL A 35 44.82 -14.34 -3.77
CA VAL A 35 43.66 -13.65 -3.22
C VAL A 35 43.62 -12.17 -3.61
N ILE A 36 42.45 -11.58 -3.58
CA ILE A 36 42.26 -10.13 -3.63
C ILE A 36 42.63 -9.56 -2.26
N SER A 37 43.63 -8.72 -2.18
CA SER A 37 44.13 -8.16 -0.92
C SER A 37 43.62 -6.78 -0.61
N GLN A 38 43.22 -6.01 -1.65
CA GLN A 38 42.69 -4.65 -1.45
C GLN A 38 41.77 -4.25 -2.60
N VAL A 39 40.67 -3.55 -2.29
CA VAL A 39 39.78 -2.94 -3.29
C VAL A 39 39.51 -1.49 -2.93
N TYR A 40 39.75 -0.60 -3.88
CA TYR A 40 39.49 0.83 -3.76
C TYR A 40 38.69 1.34 -4.97
N GLY A 41 37.43 1.65 -4.79
CA GLY A 41 36.52 2.16 -5.84
C GLY A 41 36.21 3.66 -5.69
N GLY A 42 36.97 4.37 -4.86
CA GLY A 42 36.79 5.81 -4.64
C GLY A 42 37.58 6.70 -5.56
N GLY A 43 38.43 6.09 -6.43
CA GLY A 43 39.38 6.79 -7.28
C GLY A 43 38.74 7.80 -8.20
N GLY A 44 39.33 9.00 -8.29
CA GLY A 44 38.88 10.06 -9.16
C GLY A 44 37.59 10.75 -8.75
N ASN A 45 36.96 10.38 -7.63
CA ASN A 45 35.80 11.07 -7.06
C ASN A 45 36.24 12.36 -6.33
N ALA A 46 35.28 13.23 -6.05
CA ALA A 46 35.54 14.43 -5.24
C ALA A 46 36.04 14.04 -3.84
N GLY A 47 37.22 14.56 -3.44
CA GLY A 47 37.86 14.27 -2.16
C GLY A 47 38.57 12.92 -2.09
N ALA A 48 38.69 12.18 -3.19
CA ALA A 48 39.41 10.91 -3.25
C ALA A 48 40.93 11.04 -2.98
N SER A 49 41.54 9.99 -2.42
CA SER A 49 43.00 9.93 -2.21
C SER A 49 43.72 9.72 -3.53
N TYR A 50 43.30 8.78 -4.34
CA TYR A 50 43.90 8.47 -5.63
C TYR A 50 42.99 8.89 -6.80
N ARG A 51 43.63 9.10 -7.97
CA ARG A 51 42.93 9.46 -9.20
C ARG A 51 42.27 8.29 -9.91
N ASN A 52 42.67 7.09 -9.60
CA ASN A 52 42.19 5.85 -10.20
C ASN A 52 41.60 4.92 -9.16
N ASP A 53 40.57 4.17 -9.56
CA ASP A 53 40.19 2.94 -8.88
C ASP A 53 41.30 1.91 -9.00
N PHE A 54 41.40 0.99 -8.05
CA PHE A 54 42.35 -0.12 -8.17
C PHE A 54 41.88 -1.38 -7.43
N ILE A 55 42.39 -2.51 -7.89
CA ILE A 55 42.30 -3.83 -7.25
C ILE A 55 43.71 -4.33 -7.02
N GLU A 56 43.97 -4.85 -5.84
CA GLU A 56 45.26 -5.44 -5.52
C GLU A 56 45.07 -6.93 -5.27
N ILE A 57 45.98 -7.73 -5.85
CA ILE A 57 46.05 -9.19 -5.74
C ILE A 57 47.30 -9.55 -4.96
N PHE A 58 47.28 -10.63 -4.22
CA PHE A 58 48.35 -11.09 -3.39
C PHE A 58 48.54 -12.62 -3.49
N ASN A 59 49.81 -13.07 -3.58
CA ASN A 59 50.15 -14.48 -3.50
C ASN A 59 50.52 -14.85 -2.05
N ARG A 60 49.55 -15.50 -1.36
CA ARG A 60 49.72 -16.00 0.01
C ARG A 60 50.31 -17.40 0.08
N GLY A 61 50.44 -18.08 -1.06
CA GLY A 61 50.97 -19.45 -1.18
C GLY A 61 52.49 -19.55 -1.07
N ALA A 62 52.98 -20.78 -1.00
CA ALA A 62 54.39 -21.06 -0.89
C ALA A 62 55.10 -21.19 -2.27
N GLY A 63 54.34 -21.20 -3.37
CA GLY A 63 54.85 -21.35 -4.75
C GLY A 63 54.54 -20.12 -5.61
N ALA A 64 55.32 -19.92 -6.69
CA ALA A 64 54.98 -18.93 -7.70
C ALA A 64 53.78 -19.41 -8.53
N VAL A 65 52.86 -18.49 -8.86
CA VAL A 65 51.66 -18.76 -9.67
C VAL A 65 51.67 -17.91 -10.92
N ASN A 66 51.57 -18.55 -12.09
CA ASN A 66 51.49 -17.84 -13.36
C ASN A 66 50.05 -17.33 -13.60
N LEU A 67 49.92 -16.02 -13.84
CA LEU A 67 48.64 -15.36 -14.03
C LEU A 67 48.23 -15.21 -15.52
N ASP A 68 48.95 -15.88 -16.46
CA ASP A 68 48.51 -15.87 -17.86
C ASP A 68 47.13 -16.51 -18.02
N GLY A 69 46.27 -15.82 -18.68
CA GLY A 69 44.87 -16.27 -18.85
C GLY A 69 43.92 -15.84 -17.74
N TRP A 70 44.38 -15.22 -16.67
CA TRP A 70 43.56 -14.77 -15.53
C TRP A 70 42.97 -13.38 -15.75
N SER A 71 41.98 -13.04 -14.95
CA SER A 71 41.32 -11.74 -14.95
C SER A 71 40.75 -11.34 -13.57
N VAL A 72 40.69 -10.04 -13.31
CA VAL A 72 39.82 -9.50 -12.31
C VAL A 72 38.53 -9.07 -12.98
N GLN A 73 37.43 -9.28 -12.30
CA GLN A 73 36.07 -8.92 -12.81
C GLN A 73 35.30 -8.13 -11.77
N TYR A 74 34.52 -7.17 -12.23
CA TYR A 74 33.71 -6.32 -11.37
C TYR A 74 32.25 -6.39 -11.77
N SER A 75 31.38 -6.41 -10.76
CA SER A 75 29.92 -6.25 -10.90
C SER A 75 29.37 -5.25 -9.87
N SER A 76 28.35 -4.52 -10.23
CA SER A 76 27.66 -3.67 -9.26
C SER A 76 27.06 -4.51 -8.12
N ALA A 77 26.73 -3.89 -7.01
CA ALA A 77 26.27 -4.56 -5.79
C ALA A 77 25.13 -5.57 -6.04
N ALA A 78 24.14 -5.23 -6.87
CA ALA A 78 23.01 -6.10 -7.22
C ALA A 78 23.10 -6.73 -8.63
N GLY A 79 24.13 -6.38 -9.43
CA GLY A 79 24.23 -6.76 -10.84
C GLY A 79 24.55 -8.25 -11.05
N PRO A 80 23.98 -8.90 -12.10
CA PRO A 80 24.34 -10.25 -12.50
C PRO A 80 25.43 -10.32 -13.59
N GLY A 81 25.80 -9.19 -14.19
CA GLY A 81 26.80 -9.10 -15.27
C GLY A 81 28.15 -8.64 -14.74
N TRP A 82 29.22 -9.23 -15.27
CA TRP A 82 30.61 -8.97 -14.84
C TRP A 82 31.43 -8.34 -15.98
N ALA A 83 32.08 -7.24 -15.70
CA ALA A 83 33.00 -6.59 -16.58
C ALA A 83 34.45 -7.03 -16.22
N VAL A 84 35.35 -7.14 -17.21
CA VAL A 84 36.61 -7.89 -17.09
C VAL A 84 37.80 -6.98 -17.35
N THR A 85 38.83 -7.05 -16.49
CA THR A 85 40.22 -6.62 -16.77
C THR A 85 41.12 -7.86 -16.80
N ALA A 86 41.76 -8.11 -17.93
CA ALA A 86 42.70 -9.24 -18.07
C ALA A 86 44.01 -8.95 -17.33
N LEU A 87 44.57 -9.97 -16.68
CA LEU A 87 45.87 -9.91 -16.03
C LEU A 87 47.02 -10.21 -17.01
N PRO A 88 48.20 -9.63 -16.81
CA PRO A 88 49.37 -9.91 -17.61
C PRO A 88 49.94 -11.29 -17.31
N PRO A 89 50.76 -11.88 -18.23
CA PRO A 89 51.41 -13.16 -18.03
C PRO A 89 52.61 -13.01 -17.07
N ILE A 90 52.35 -12.87 -15.80
CA ILE A 90 53.32 -12.67 -14.72
C ILE A 90 53.32 -13.89 -13.80
N ASP A 91 54.52 -14.37 -13.41
CA ASP A 91 54.71 -15.33 -12.33
C ASP A 91 54.73 -14.59 -11.00
N LEU A 92 53.57 -14.50 -10.34
CA LEU A 92 53.43 -13.84 -9.05
C LEU A 92 54.07 -14.69 -7.95
N GLN A 93 55.18 -14.20 -7.39
CA GLN A 93 55.97 -14.92 -6.42
C GLN A 93 55.35 -14.98 -5.03
N PRO A 94 55.70 -15.94 -4.17
CA PRO A 94 55.21 -15.97 -2.78
C PRO A 94 55.43 -14.64 -2.06
N GLY A 95 54.35 -14.15 -1.41
CA GLY A 95 54.36 -12.88 -0.68
C GLY A 95 54.42 -11.64 -1.55
N GLN A 96 54.25 -11.75 -2.86
CA GLN A 96 54.26 -10.62 -3.81
C GLN A 96 52.83 -10.11 -4.06
N TYR A 97 52.74 -8.80 -4.26
CA TYR A 97 51.50 -8.10 -4.65
C TYR A 97 51.51 -7.83 -6.16
N LEU A 98 50.30 -7.65 -6.73
CA LEU A 98 50.08 -7.20 -8.10
C LEU A 98 49.01 -6.13 -8.09
N LEU A 99 49.29 -4.96 -8.66
CA LEU A 99 48.43 -3.81 -8.71
C LEU A 99 47.69 -3.70 -10.06
N VAL A 100 46.40 -3.77 -10.03
CA VAL A 100 45.54 -3.53 -11.19
C VAL A 100 44.93 -2.13 -11.08
N GLN A 101 45.39 -1.21 -11.91
CA GLN A 101 44.78 0.11 -12.08
C GLN A 101 43.48 -0.03 -12.85
N GLU A 102 42.46 0.66 -12.40
CA GLU A 102 41.17 0.71 -13.06
C GLU A 102 40.76 2.15 -13.43
N ALA A 103 39.45 2.47 -13.56
CA ALA A 103 39.00 3.72 -14.12
C ALA A 103 39.61 4.96 -13.46
N LYS A 104 39.88 5.98 -14.28
CA LYS A 104 40.40 7.29 -13.85
C LYS A 104 39.29 8.31 -13.81
N GLY A 105 39.18 9.11 -12.75
CA GLY A 105 38.26 10.22 -12.66
C GLY A 105 38.95 11.59 -12.60
N ALA A 106 38.15 12.64 -12.47
CA ALA A 106 38.64 14.03 -12.43
C ALA A 106 39.17 14.47 -11.06
N GLY A 107 38.75 13.77 -9.98
CA GLY A 107 39.15 14.04 -8.61
C GLY A 107 40.40 13.22 -8.22
N GLY A 108 40.73 13.23 -6.91
CA GLY A 108 41.90 12.58 -6.36
C GLY A 108 43.18 13.42 -6.44
N THR A 109 44.06 13.24 -5.46
CA THR A 109 45.29 14.03 -5.32
C THR A 109 46.57 13.27 -5.67
N GLN A 110 46.52 11.93 -5.65
CA GLN A 110 47.69 11.08 -5.87
C GLN A 110 47.49 10.20 -7.10
N GLU A 111 48.62 9.95 -7.81
CA GLU A 111 48.66 8.88 -8.82
C GLU A 111 48.98 7.56 -8.12
N LEU A 112 48.55 6.43 -8.70
CA LEU A 112 48.94 5.11 -8.21
C LEU A 112 50.48 4.88 -8.43
N PRO A 113 51.11 3.99 -7.64
CA PRO A 113 52.39 3.39 -8.05
C PRO A 113 52.23 2.80 -9.45
N THR A 114 53.33 2.65 -10.18
CA THR A 114 53.32 2.03 -11.52
C THR A 114 52.50 0.74 -11.49
N PRO A 115 51.31 0.68 -12.13
CA PRO A 115 50.48 -0.52 -12.07
C PRO A 115 51.09 -1.66 -12.89
N ASP A 116 50.84 -2.88 -12.46
CA ASP A 116 51.24 -4.11 -13.16
C ASP A 116 50.25 -4.50 -14.26
N ALA A 117 48.98 -4.07 -14.11
CA ALA A 117 47.91 -4.21 -15.09
C ALA A 117 47.07 -2.92 -15.17
N ILE A 118 46.48 -2.65 -16.35
CA ILE A 118 45.67 -1.47 -16.58
C ILE A 118 44.31 -1.90 -17.18
N GLY A 119 43.26 -1.56 -16.49
CA GLY A 119 41.87 -1.72 -16.90
C GLY A 119 41.12 -0.40 -16.96
N THR A 120 39.82 -0.49 -17.14
CA THR A 120 38.92 0.68 -17.25
C THR A 120 37.64 0.49 -16.46
N LEU A 121 37.62 -0.47 -15.52
CA LEU A 121 36.41 -0.74 -14.71
C LEU A 121 36.16 0.43 -13.75
N ALA A 122 34.97 1.00 -13.77
CA ALA A 122 34.58 2.01 -12.83
C ALA A 122 33.95 1.32 -11.61
N LEU A 123 34.71 1.23 -10.53
CA LEU A 123 34.28 0.60 -9.30
C LEU A 123 33.45 1.60 -8.48
N SER A 124 32.43 1.10 -7.76
CA SER A 124 31.70 1.93 -6.82
C SER A 124 32.52 2.21 -5.56
N ALA A 125 32.47 3.43 -5.09
CA ALA A 125 33.17 3.85 -3.86
C ALA A 125 32.63 3.19 -2.57
N THR A 126 31.42 2.63 -2.59
CA THR A 126 30.75 2.19 -1.35
C THR A 126 30.23 0.76 -1.39
N SER A 127 29.93 0.21 -2.57
CA SER A 127 29.35 -1.14 -2.68
C SER A 127 29.56 -1.76 -4.04
N GLY A 128 29.90 -3.04 -4.09
CA GLY A 128 30.15 -3.76 -5.33
C GLY A 128 30.68 -5.16 -5.08
N LYS A 129 31.04 -5.86 -6.18
CA LYS A 129 31.59 -7.20 -6.14
C LYS A 129 32.81 -7.26 -7.04
N VAL A 130 33.90 -7.74 -6.52
CA VAL A 130 35.15 -8.03 -7.27
C VAL A 130 35.43 -9.53 -7.21
N LEU A 131 35.78 -10.11 -8.34
CA LEU A 131 36.09 -11.53 -8.47
C LEU A 131 37.45 -11.70 -9.18
N LEU A 132 38.24 -12.61 -8.68
CA LEU A 132 39.45 -13.10 -9.33
C LEU A 132 39.13 -14.42 -10.05
N SER A 133 39.41 -14.49 -11.35
CA SER A 133 39.16 -15.66 -12.18
C SER A 133 40.43 -16.16 -12.86
N ASN A 134 40.56 -17.48 -12.97
CA ASN A 134 41.61 -18.09 -13.80
C ASN A 134 41.23 -18.17 -15.29
N GLY A 135 40.23 -17.43 -15.71
CA GLY A 135 39.73 -17.29 -17.09
C GLY A 135 39.56 -15.83 -17.50
N LYS A 136 39.59 -15.56 -18.83
CA LYS A 136 39.40 -14.22 -19.42
C LYS A 136 37.93 -13.95 -19.83
N ALA A 137 37.07 -14.97 -19.78
CA ALA A 137 35.64 -14.80 -20.13
C ALA A 137 34.89 -14.15 -18.98
N ALA A 138 33.99 -13.20 -19.28
CA ALA A 138 33.09 -12.61 -18.29
C ALA A 138 32.18 -13.70 -17.70
N LEU A 139 32.14 -13.79 -16.38
CA LEU A 139 31.21 -14.66 -15.68
C LEU A 139 29.81 -14.04 -15.64
N SER A 140 28.84 -14.81 -15.23
CA SER A 140 27.44 -14.34 -15.14
C SER A 140 26.76 -14.86 -13.87
N GLY A 141 25.70 -14.13 -13.42
CA GLY A 141 24.99 -14.42 -12.18
C GLY A 141 25.44 -13.52 -11.03
N THR A 142 24.57 -13.40 -10.02
CA THR A 142 24.82 -12.54 -8.85
C THR A 142 25.94 -13.07 -7.95
N LEU A 143 26.12 -14.38 -7.91
CA LEU A 143 27.18 -15.08 -7.18
C LEU A 143 27.67 -16.23 -8.05
N PRO A 144 28.65 -15.98 -8.98
CA PRO A 144 29.22 -17.04 -9.80
C PRO A 144 29.95 -18.07 -8.93
N THR A 145 29.84 -19.33 -9.30
CA THR A 145 30.47 -20.45 -8.62
C THR A 145 31.17 -21.37 -9.63
N GLY A 146 32.09 -22.19 -9.18
CA GLY A 146 32.81 -23.21 -9.99
C GLY A 146 34.30 -22.96 -10.10
N ALA A 147 35.03 -23.85 -10.78
CA ALA A 147 36.50 -23.87 -10.82
C ALA A 147 37.17 -22.64 -11.49
N ALA A 148 36.39 -21.78 -12.14
CA ALA A 148 36.89 -20.52 -12.70
C ALA A 148 36.91 -19.36 -11.67
N VAL A 149 36.26 -19.48 -10.54
CA VAL A 149 36.27 -18.50 -9.44
C VAL A 149 37.40 -18.86 -8.50
N ILE A 150 38.31 -17.95 -8.29
CA ILE A 150 39.50 -18.14 -7.45
C ILE A 150 39.34 -17.45 -6.10
N ASP A 151 38.83 -16.22 -6.11
CA ASP A 151 38.48 -15.44 -4.91
C ASP A 151 37.38 -14.47 -5.27
N LEU A 152 36.44 -14.24 -4.36
CA LEU A 152 35.31 -13.31 -4.57
C LEU A 152 35.13 -12.42 -3.35
N VAL A 153 35.07 -11.13 -3.58
CA VAL A 153 34.91 -10.12 -2.53
C VAL A 153 33.67 -9.27 -2.83
N GLY A 154 32.63 -9.43 -2.01
CA GLY A 154 31.48 -8.52 -1.98
C GLY A 154 31.60 -7.53 -0.84
N PHE A 155 31.33 -6.25 -1.10
CA PHE A 155 31.45 -5.19 -0.11
C PHE A 155 30.26 -4.23 -0.09
N GLY A 156 30.02 -3.61 1.07
CA GLY A 156 28.91 -2.69 1.27
C GLY A 156 27.54 -3.40 1.23
N THR A 157 26.70 -3.06 0.25
CA THR A 157 25.38 -3.67 0.06
C THR A 157 25.35 -4.76 -1.02
N ALA A 158 26.49 -5.41 -1.27
CA ALA A 158 26.59 -6.45 -2.28
C ALA A 158 25.66 -7.64 -1.97
N ASN A 159 25.00 -8.18 -3.02
CA ASN A 159 24.15 -9.36 -2.93
C ASN A 159 24.86 -10.68 -3.25
N GLY A 160 26.20 -10.66 -3.42
CA GLY A 160 27.06 -11.82 -3.63
C GLY A 160 28.39 -11.60 -2.93
N PHE A 161 28.75 -12.49 -2.01
CA PHE A 161 29.97 -12.44 -1.17
C PHE A 161 30.26 -13.83 -0.61
N GLU A 162 31.43 -14.03 -0.06
CA GLU A 162 31.80 -15.22 0.70
C GLU A 162 31.50 -14.98 2.19
N GLY A 163 30.87 -15.94 2.86
CA GLY A 163 30.49 -15.87 4.27
C GLY A 163 29.58 -14.69 4.57
N THR A 164 30.14 -13.60 5.09
CA THR A 164 29.44 -12.33 5.35
C THR A 164 30.06 -11.20 4.49
N VAL A 165 29.26 -10.15 4.19
CA VAL A 165 29.68 -9.06 3.32
C VAL A 165 30.81 -8.23 3.95
N ALA A 166 31.85 -7.85 3.18
CA ALA A 166 32.87 -6.93 3.64
C ALA A 166 32.32 -5.52 3.91
N PRO A 167 32.94 -4.75 4.83
CA PRO A 167 32.49 -3.40 5.14
C PRO A 167 32.49 -2.47 3.92
N ALA A 168 31.68 -1.41 3.95
CA ALA A 168 31.62 -0.42 2.88
C ALA A 168 32.87 0.47 2.88
N PRO A 169 33.68 0.55 1.76
CA PRO A 169 34.72 1.55 1.61
C PRO A 169 34.15 2.95 1.35
N SER A 170 34.98 3.91 1.05
CA SER A 170 34.58 5.27 0.71
C SER A 170 35.56 5.92 -0.29
N ASN A 171 35.35 7.21 -0.60
CA ASN A 171 36.30 7.96 -1.45
C ASN A 171 37.72 8.06 -0.85
N THR A 172 37.92 7.83 0.44
CA THR A 172 39.21 8.00 1.12
C THR A 172 39.76 6.72 1.74
N VAL A 173 38.96 5.66 1.86
CA VAL A 173 39.38 4.38 2.43
C VAL A 173 39.08 3.21 1.49
N ALA A 174 39.94 2.23 1.48
CA ALA A 174 39.77 0.95 0.80
C ALA A 174 39.20 -0.11 1.75
N ILE A 175 38.76 -1.24 1.23
CA ILE A 175 38.72 -2.49 1.99
C ILE A 175 40.06 -3.22 1.81
N VAL A 176 40.63 -3.66 2.92
CA VAL A 176 41.95 -4.26 2.98
C VAL A 176 41.84 -5.60 3.70
N ARG A 177 42.37 -6.66 3.07
CA ARG A 177 42.41 -8.00 3.65
C ARG A 177 43.42 -8.04 4.81
N ALA A 178 43.00 -8.63 5.90
CA ALA A 178 43.79 -8.69 7.13
C ALA A 178 45.17 -9.38 6.92
N ASN A 179 46.09 -9.07 7.84
CA ASN A 179 47.41 -9.64 7.89
C ASN A 179 48.19 -9.52 6.55
N GLY A 180 48.10 -8.33 5.91
CA GLY A 180 48.82 -8.05 4.67
C GLY A 180 48.37 -8.86 3.45
N GLY A 181 47.21 -9.52 3.50
CA GLY A 181 46.68 -10.41 2.47
C GLY A 181 46.70 -11.90 2.86
N CYS A 182 47.27 -12.24 4.01
CA CYS A 182 47.47 -13.64 4.41
C CYS A 182 46.19 -14.30 4.96
N THR A 183 45.24 -13.52 5.50
CA THR A 183 43.99 -14.05 6.06
C THR A 183 42.97 -14.28 4.96
N ASP A 184 42.52 -15.50 4.85
CA ASP A 184 41.45 -15.89 3.93
C ASP A 184 40.71 -17.09 4.53
N THR A 185 39.51 -16.83 4.97
CA THR A 185 38.65 -17.78 5.68
C THR A 185 37.32 -18.06 4.95
N ASP A 186 37.24 -17.66 3.67
CA ASP A 186 36.00 -17.68 2.89
C ASP A 186 34.86 -16.87 3.59
N ASP A 187 35.24 -15.79 4.29
CA ASP A 187 34.28 -14.86 4.94
C ASP A 187 34.76 -13.41 4.76
N ASN A 188 34.21 -12.73 3.74
CA ASN A 188 34.63 -11.37 3.41
C ASN A 188 34.47 -10.37 4.58
N GLY A 189 33.48 -10.52 5.43
CA GLY A 189 33.30 -9.66 6.60
C GLY A 189 34.31 -9.92 7.70
N GLY A 190 34.80 -11.17 7.84
CA GLY A 190 35.85 -11.54 8.76
C GLY A 190 37.27 -11.22 8.24
N ASP A 191 37.45 -11.30 6.93
CA ASP A 191 38.77 -11.17 6.29
C ASP A 191 39.12 -9.72 5.96
N PHE A 192 38.20 -8.83 5.75
CA PHE A 192 38.39 -7.45 5.34
C PHE A 192 37.96 -6.41 6.40
N ALA A 193 38.76 -5.35 6.48
CA ALA A 193 38.43 -4.15 7.23
C ALA A 193 38.61 -2.90 6.36
N THR A 194 37.95 -1.81 6.69
CA THR A 194 38.20 -0.50 6.08
C THR A 194 39.54 0.05 6.56
N GLY A 195 40.38 0.53 5.63
CA GLY A 195 41.67 1.11 5.94
C GLY A 195 42.10 2.15 4.90
N GLY A 196 43.15 2.90 5.21
CA GLY A 196 43.72 3.81 4.23
C GLY A 196 44.16 3.04 2.98
N ALA A 197 43.83 3.53 1.80
CA ALA A 197 44.26 2.93 0.55
C ALA A 197 45.80 2.96 0.44
N THR A 198 46.43 1.78 0.32
CA THR A 198 47.91 1.58 0.26
C THR A 198 48.26 0.63 -0.89
N PRO A 199 48.12 1.09 -2.15
CA PRO A 199 48.31 0.24 -3.32
C PRO A 199 49.76 -0.26 -3.44
N ARG A 200 49.91 -1.57 -3.63
CA ARG A 200 51.22 -2.24 -3.77
C ARG A 200 51.30 -2.98 -5.11
N ASN A 201 52.36 -2.78 -5.84
CA ASN A 201 52.63 -3.45 -7.11
C ASN A 201 53.65 -4.59 -6.93
N THR A 202 54.06 -5.25 -8.01
CA THR A 202 55.07 -6.33 -7.98
C THR A 202 56.45 -5.90 -7.48
N GLY A 203 56.74 -4.60 -7.48
CA GLY A 203 57.98 -4.02 -6.91
C GLY A 203 57.91 -3.70 -5.42
N ALA A 204 56.75 -3.83 -4.79
CA ALA A 204 56.60 -3.59 -3.36
C ALA A 204 57.31 -4.69 -2.52
N PRO A 205 57.74 -4.39 -1.27
CA PRO A 205 58.28 -5.40 -0.37
C PRO A 205 57.34 -6.60 -0.23
N ARG A 206 57.90 -7.81 -0.36
CA ARG A 206 57.12 -9.04 -0.19
C ARG A 206 56.69 -9.23 1.26
N HIS A 207 55.51 -9.80 1.45
CA HIS A 207 54.96 -10.14 2.74
C HIS A 207 54.81 -11.67 2.89
N ALA A 208 55.59 -12.28 3.77
CA ALA A 208 55.60 -13.73 3.93
C ALA A 208 54.47 -14.18 4.88
N CYS A 209 53.65 -15.10 4.44
CA CYS A 209 52.61 -15.73 5.25
C CYS A 209 53.19 -16.97 5.97
N GLY A 210 54.04 -16.82 6.97
CA GLY A 210 54.63 -17.98 7.65
C GLY A 210 55.80 -17.64 8.58
N GLY A 211 55.57 -16.71 9.52
CA GLY A 211 56.38 -16.60 10.75
C GLY A 211 55.61 -17.15 11.95
N PRO A 212 56.22 -17.37 13.13
CA PRO A 212 55.43 -17.66 14.31
C PRO A 212 54.43 -16.54 14.50
N ILE A 213 53.15 -16.89 14.50
CA ILE A 213 52.07 -15.95 14.72
C ILE A 213 52.18 -15.50 16.17
N VAL A 214 52.72 -14.32 16.41
CA VAL A 214 52.64 -13.67 17.72
C VAL A 214 51.30 -12.96 17.76
N HIS A 215 50.34 -13.57 18.38
CA HIS A 215 49.05 -12.90 18.59
C HIS A 215 49.26 -11.76 19.59
N GLN A 216 48.72 -10.60 19.30
CA GLN A 216 48.72 -9.46 20.22
C GLN A 216 47.61 -9.64 21.24
N ILE A 217 47.82 -9.17 22.46
CA ILE A 217 46.79 -9.09 23.48
C ILE A 217 45.62 -8.27 22.90
N VAL A 218 44.44 -8.86 22.89
CA VAL A 218 43.16 -8.18 22.52
C VAL A 218 42.57 -7.61 23.80
N ALA A 219 42.63 -6.29 23.96
CA ALA A 219 41.99 -5.57 25.06
C ALA A 219 40.58 -5.09 24.63
N THR A 220 39.55 -5.42 25.42
CA THR A 220 38.16 -5.00 25.22
C THR A 220 37.78 -4.04 26.35
N CYS A 221 37.66 -2.76 25.96
CA CYS A 221 37.32 -1.68 26.90
C CYS A 221 36.19 -0.86 26.34
N PRO A 222 35.26 -0.35 27.18
CA PRO A 222 34.24 0.61 26.74
C PRO A 222 34.97 1.87 26.24
N ALA A 223 34.45 2.48 25.17
CA ALA A 223 35.02 3.68 24.60
C ALA A 223 34.94 4.87 25.56
N SER A 224 33.88 4.93 26.37
CA SER A 224 33.67 5.98 27.36
C SER A 224 33.07 5.47 28.66
N LEU A 225 33.21 6.23 29.74
CA LEU A 225 32.55 6.05 31.04
C LEU A 225 32.02 7.41 31.48
N GLU A 226 30.70 7.59 31.40
CA GLU A 226 30.05 8.75 31.95
C GLU A 226 29.87 8.64 33.45
N VAL A 227 30.23 9.68 34.22
CA VAL A 227 30.18 9.69 35.68
C VAL A 227 29.48 10.97 36.15
N LEU A 228 28.48 10.84 36.97
CA LEU A 228 27.83 12.00 37.63
C LEU A 228 28.70 12.51 38.77
N PRO A 229 28.75 13.82 38.98
CA PRO A 229 29.52 14.43 40.09
C PRO A 229 29.07 13.88 41.44
N GLY A 230 30.04 13.52 42.26
CA GLY A 230 29.73 13.00 43.58
C GLY A 230 29.18 11.58 43.68
N LYS A 231 28.98 10.87 42.56
CA LYS A 231 28.45 9.48 42.57
C LYS A 231 29.53 8.44 42.36
N GLY A 232 30.64 8.77 41.73
CA GLY A 232 31.66 7.83 41.31
C GLY A 232 31.16 6.93 40.14
N GLY A 233 32.12 6.21 39.54
CA GLY A 233 31.83 5.32 38.39
C GLY A 233 32.65 4.06 38.39
N ARG A 234 32.21 3.05 37.66
CA ARG A 234 32.95 1.80 37.48
C ARG A 234 32.74 1.26 36.07
N ALA A 235 33.84 0.84 35.42
CA ALA A 235 33.83 0.12 34.17
C ALA A 235 34.63 -1.19 34.26
N LEU A 236 34.15 -2.27 33.67
CA LEU A 236 34.87 -3.52 33.60
C LEU A 236 35.64 -3.60 32.27
N LEU A 237 36.93 -3.75 32.37
CA LEU A 237 37.87 -3.91 31.25
C LEU A 237 38.30 -5.38 31.20
N ARG A 238 38.50 -5.90 29.99
CA ARG A 238 38.90 -7.25 29.73
C ARG A 238 40.08 -7.31 28.76
N ALA A 239 40.88 -8.34 28.84
CA ALA A 239 41.91 -8.62 27.88
C ALA A 239 42.12 -10.12 27.75
N SER A 240 42.39 -10.62 26.55
CA SER A 240 42.72 -12.01 26.28
C SER A 240 43.89 -12.09 25.31
N ASP A 241 44.62 -13.18 25.37
CA ASP A 241 45.74 -13.48 24.46
C ASP A 241 45.59 -14.93 24.03
N VAL A 242 45.58 -15.20 22.74
CA VAL A 242 45.29 -16.54 22.19
C VAL A 242 46.43 -17.52 22.46
N ASP A 243 47.66 -17.04 22.58
CA ASP A 243 48.87 -17.85 22.77
C ASP A 243 49.66 -17.48 24.03
N GLY A 244 49.20 -16.50 24.82
CA GLY A 244 49.75 -16.05 26.07
C GLY A 244 48.75 -15.99 27.21
N VAL A 245 49.24 -15.72 28.42
CA VAL A 245 48.46 -15.53 29.64
C VAL A 245 48.55 -14.07 30.09
N VAL A 246 47.45 -13.32 30.08
CA VAL A 246 47.42 -11.92 30.57
C VAL A 246 47.55 -11.91 32.08
N LEU A 247 48.66 -11.36 32.57
CA LEU A 247 49.05 -11.46 34.00
C LEU A 247 48.98 -10.14 34.75
N ALA A 248 48.94 -8.99 34.10
CA ALA A 248 48.88 -7.70 34.77
C ALA A 248 48.07 -6.67 34.01
N ALA A 249 47.50 -5.69 34.76
CA ALA A 249 46.91 -4.49 34.24
C ALA A 249 47.38 -3.28 35.05
N SER A 250 47.75 -2.18 34.38
CA SER A 250 48.26 -0.94 35.02
C SER A 250 47.78 0.32 34.28
N LEU A 251 47.64 1.43 35.00
CA LEU A 251 47.36 2.73 34.38
C LEU A 251 48.66 3.28 33.70
N VAL A 252 48.52 3.81 32.49
CA VAL A 252 49.65 4.39 31.73
C VAL A 252 49.62 5.90 31.93
N SER A 253 50.55 6.46 32.75
CA SER A 253 50.78 7.89 32.94
C SER A 253 49.79 8.63 33.88
N PRO A 254 50.07 9.85 34.30
CA PRO A 254 49.38 10.41 35.43
C PRO A 254 47.87 10.57 35.15
N THR A 255 47.11 9.74 35.78
CA THR A 255 45.65 9.86 35.85
C THR A 255 45.27 10.86 36.90
N ALA A 256 44.08 11.48 36.80
CA ALA A 256 43.56 12.35 37.81
C ALA A 256 43.42 11.62 39.15
N ALA A 257 43.69 12.33 40.27
CA ALA A 257 43.53 11.76 41.61
C ALA A 257 42.08 11.28 41.77
N GLY A 258 41.94 10.06 42.21
CA GLY A 258 40.60 9.39 42.35
C GLY A 258 40.22 8.46 41.20
N ILE A 259 41.00 8.34 40.13
CA ILE A 259 40.83 7.34 39.10
C ILE A 259 41.83 6.19 39.36
N SER A 260 41.38 4.97 39.49
CA SER A 260 42.19 3.81 39.88
C SER A 260 41.72 2.50 39.23
N LEU A 261 42.59 1.51 39.26
CA LEU A 261 42.19 0.13 38.92
C LEU A 261 41.99 -0.70 40.21
N ALA A 262 40.98 -1.60 40.23
CA ALA A 262 40.73 -2.49 41.32
C ALA A 262 40.21 -3.86 40.85
N GLY A 263 40.43 -4.89 41.69
CA GLY A 263 39.90 -6.23 41.45
C GLY A 263 40.44 -6.89 40.15
N PHE A 264 41.72 -6.73 39.89
CA PHE A 264 42.33 -7.43 38.76
C PHE A 264 42.26 -8.97 38.99
N SER A 265 41.73 -9.67 38.00
CA SER A 265 41.72 -11.14 37.92
C SER A 265 42.54 -11.52 36.67
N PRO A 266 43.71 -12.17 36.85
CA PRO A 266 44.56 -12.61 35.72
C PRO A 266 43.83 -13.70 34.90
N ALA A 267 44.22 -13.89 33.69
CA ALA A 267 43.77 -15.04 32.88
C ALA A 267 44.25 -16.35 33.51
N GLY A 268 43.31 -17.31 33.65
CA GLY A 268 43.61 -18.60 34.29
C GLY A 268 44.37 -19.61 33.40
N ALA A 269 44.45 -19.37 32.12
CA ALA A 269 45.11 -20.19 31.12
C ALA A 269 45.35 -19.38 29.83
N VAL A 270 46.14 -19.90 28.91
CA VAL A 270 46.30 -19.39 27.53
C VAL A 270 44.94 -19.27 26.89
N GLY A 271 44.66 -18.15 26.21
CA GLY A 271 43.40 -17.85 25.58
C GLY A 271 42.29 -17.41 26.54
N ALA A 272 42.45 -17.54 27.86
CA ALA A 272 41.47 -17.08 28.81
C ALA A 272 41.47 -15.55 28.97
N SER A 273 40.35 -14.99 29.43
CA SER A 273 40.20 -13.55 29.62
C SER A 273 40.62 -13.11 31.01
N ALA A 274 41.50 -12.16 31.15
CA ALA A 274 41.77 -11.38 32.35
C ALA A 274 40.76 -10.24 32.44
N SER A 275 40.49 -9.73 33.66
CA SER A 275 39.60 -8.59 33.86
C SER A 275 40.10 -7.66 34.99
N VAL A 276 39.78 -6.38 34.83
CA VAL A 276 40.03 -5.33 35.85
C VAL A 276 38.90 -4.31 35.87
N SER A 277 38.58 -3.74 37.00
CA SER A 277 37.66 -2.63 37.12
C SER A 277 38.41 -1.29 37.12
N LEU A 278 38.03 -0.41 36.22
CA LEU A 278 38.37 1.01 36.30
C LEU A 278 37.35 1.65 37.28
N LEU A 279 37.89 2.31 38.31
CA LEU A 279 37.07 3.00 39.31
C LEU A 279 37.31 4.50 39.22
N VAL A 280 36.27 5.27 39.29
CA VAL A 280 36.26 6.72 39.37
C VAL A 280 35.64 7.09 40.72
N ALA A 281 36.44 7.75 41.59
CA ALA A 281 35.93 8.14 42.90
C ALA A 281 34.94 9.31 42.80
N PRO A 282 34.00 9.42 43.74
CA PRO A 282 33.07 10.58 43.81
C PRO A 282 33.77 11.95 43.90
N SER A 283 35.02 12.02 44.30
CA SER A 283 35.82 13.25 44.43
C SER A 283 36.49 13.71 43.15
N VAL A 284 36.40 12.96 42.06
CA VAL A 284 36.97 13.38 40.77
C VAL A 284 36.21 14.59 40.26
N PRO A 285 36.89 15.72 39.95
CA PRO A 285 36.24 16.94 39.50
C PRO A 285 35.57 16.76 38.12
N VAL A 286 34.63 17.63 37.81
CA VAL A 286 34.05 17.72 36.49
C VAL A 286 35.12 17.93 35.43
N GLY A 287 35.09 17.15 34.37
CA GLY A 287 36.07 17.18 33.28
C GLY A 287 36.14 15.87 32.49
N ASN A 288 36.89 15.91 31.40
CA ASN A 288 37.15 14.73 30.54
C ASN A 288 38.56 14.21 30.83
N TYR A 289 38.65 12.96 31.19
CA TYR A 289 39.85 12.26 31.59
C TYR A 289 40.12 11.08 30.66
N PRO A 290 41.02 11.19 29.67
CA PRO A 290 41.40 10.02 28.84
C PRO A 290 42.24 9.09 29.72
N VAL A 291 41.72 7.92 30.00
CA VAL A 291 42.39 6.89 30.82
C VAL A 291 42.93 5.82 29.93
N LEU A 292 44.25 5.59 29.98
CA LEU A 292 44.93 4.53 29.27
C LEU A 292 45.24 3.40 30.24
N VAL A 293 44.82 2.18 29.93
CA VAL A 293 45.06 0.97 30.71
C VAL A 293 45.91 -0.01 29.88
N ASN A 294 47.06 -0.37 30.40
CA ASN A 294 47.95 -1.33 29.77
C ASN A 294 47.74 -2.72 30.38
N PHE A 295 47.50 -3.71 29.52
CA PHE A 295 47.51 -5.13 29.87
C PHE A 295 48.81 -5.76 29.40
N SER A 296 49.43 -6.65 30.19
CA SER A 296 50.62 -7.38 29.82
C SER A 296 50.50 -8.88 30.08
N ASN A 297 51.16 -9.69 29.24
CA ASN A 297 51.16 -11.14 29.33
C ASN A 297 52.48 -11.71 29.83
N ASP A 298 52.56 -13.02 29.95
CA ASP A 298 53.77 -13.81 30.33
C ASP A 298 54.86 -13.81 29.29
N GLN A 299 54.56 -13.39 28.04
CA GLN A 299 55.50 -13.30 26.95
C GLN A 299 56.14 -11.90 26.79
N GLN A 300 55.89 -10.98 27.73
CA GLN A 300 56.34 -9.57 27.73
C GLN A 300 55.70 -8.70 26.65
N HIS A 301 54.58 -9.13 26.05
CA HIS A 301 53.79 -8.28 25.18
C HIS A 301 52.82 -7.42 26.01
N SER A 302 52.42 -6.31 25.43
CA SER A 302 51.46 -5.42 26.06
C SER A 302 50.46 -4.81 25.07
N ALA A 303 49.25 -4.56 25.50
CA ALA A 303 48.24 -3.81 24.76
C ALA A 303 47.62 -2.73 25.63
N VAL A 304 47.44 -1.55 25.05
CA VAL A 304 46.82 -0.40 25.74
C VAL A 304 45.42 -0.20 25.21
N CYS A 305 44.44 -0.08 26.11
CA CYS A 305 43.11 0.39 25.77
C CYS A 305 42.86 1.78 26.36
N LYS A 306 42.03 2.56 25.68
CA LYS A 306 41.62 3.90 26.13
C LYS A 306 40.17 3.87 26.56
N VAL A 307 39.90 4.54 27.69
CA VAL A 307 38.51 4.83 28.17
C VAL A 307 38.41 6.34 28.39
N ASP A 308 37.57 7.02 27.69
CA ASP A 308 37.32 8.44 27.92
C ASP A 308 36.31 8.58 29.09
N VAL A 309 36.83 8.92 30.28
CA VAL A 309 36.01 9.15 31.46
C VAL A 309 35.54 10.59 31.47
N ALA A 310 34.23 10.82 31.34
CA ALA A 310 33.60 12.11 31.38
C ALA A 310 32.86 12.30 32.71
N VAL A 311 33.42 13.11 33.61
CA VAL A 311 32.69 13.56 34.83
C VAL A 311 31.87 14.79 34.44
N GLN A 312 30.58 14.59 34.25
CA GLN A 312 29.67 15.57 33.72
C GLN A 312 29.39 16.70 34.73
N GLY A 313 29.44 17.97 34.27
CA GLY A 313 28.95 19.08 35.07
C GLY A 313 27.41 19.15 35.01
N LEU A 314 26.79 19.21 36.18
CA LEU A 314 25.36 19.49 36.21
C LEU A 314 25.16 21.00 35.93
N GLY A 315 24.54 21.34 34.83
CA GLY A 315 23.99 22.65 34.59
C GLY A 315 22.85 22.97 35.58
N THR A 316 22.68 24.23 35.96
CA THR A 316 21.44 24.62 36.64
C THR A 316 20.29 24.58 35.63
N VAL A 317 19.15 23.96 35.97
CA VAL A 317 17.93 24.05 35.19
C VAL A 317 17.57 25.53 35.02
N SER A 318 17.50 26.00 33.78
CA SER A 318 17.14 27.38 33.44
C SER A 318 15.63 27.58 33.43
N HIS A 319 14.91 26.64 32.83
CA HIS A 319 13.45 26.67 32.71
C HIS A 319 12.90 25.24 32.75
N THR A 320 11.66 25.07 33.21
CA THR A 320 10.90 23.81 33.09
C THR A 320 10.48 23.54 31.65
N ILE A 321 10.08 22.32 31.32
CA ILE A 321 9.58 21.99 29.98
C ILE A 321 8.37 22.84 29.62
N ALA A 322 7.40 23.00 30.53
CA ALA A 322 6.21 23.81 30.31
C ALA A 322 6.53 25.29 30.04
N GLN A 323 7.52 25.85 30.77
CA GLN A 323 8.00 27.22 30.50
C GLN A 323 8.66 27.35 29.13
N ILE A 324 9.42 26.31 28.69
CA ILE A 324 10.06 26.30 27.38
C ILE A 324 9.00 26.17 26.28
N GLN A 325 8.01 25.30 26.42
CA GLN A 325 6.91 25.17 25.50
C GLN A 325 6.09 26.46 25.40
N GLY A 326 5.71 27.01 26.53
CA GLY A 326 4.83 28.19 26.60
C GLY A 326 3.40 27.84 26.18
N SER A 327 2.49 28.83 26.29
CA SER A 327 1.07 28.69 25.89
C SER A 327 0.76 29.31 24.51
N GLY A 328 1.80 29.69 23.76
CA GLY A 328 1.68 30.32 22.44
C GLY A 328 1.90 29.36 21.29
N ALA A 329 1.81 29.88 20.06
CA ALA A 329 2.09 29.10 18.84
C ALA A 329 3.59 28.81 18.65
N ALA A 330 4.46 29.33 19.47
CA ALA A 330 5.92 29.14 19.46
C ALA A 330 6.48 29.35 20.85
N SER A 331 7.59 28.67 21.14
CA SER A 331 8.33 28.82 22.40
C SER A 331 8.80 30.25 22.66
N PRO A 332 8.61 30.77 23.87
CA PRO A 332 9.20 32.05 24.25
C PRO A 332 10.73 32.02 24.31
N TYR A 333 11.33 30.85 24.28
CA TYR A 333 12.78 30.63 24.32
C TYR A 333 13.38 30.15 23.00
N ALA A 334 12.64 30.24 21.91
CA ALA A 334 13.12 29.84 20.59
C ALA A 334 14.46 30.51 20.25
N ASN A 335 15.38 29.76 19.65
CA ASN A 335 16.75 30.13 19.28
C ASN A 335 17.65 30.49 20.47
N SER A 336 17.32 30.01 21.69
CA SER A 336 18.17 30.20 22.87
C SER A 336 18.60 28.84 23.45
N VAL A 337 19.77 28.82 24.08
CA VAL A 337 20.27 27.62 24.77
C VAL A 337 19.59 27.54 26.13
N GLN A 338 18.94 26.40 26.38
CA GLN A 338 18.25 26.12 27.63
C GLN A 338 18.74 24.82 28.25
N THR A 339 18.60 24.75 29.59
CA THR A 339 18.81 23.50 30.34
C THR A 339 17.52 23.16 31.07
N THR A 340 17.03 21.94 30.83
CA THR A 340 15.83 21.41 31.48
C THR A 340 16.03 19.99 31.99
N GLU A 341 15.07 19.50 32.75
CA GLU A 341 15.00 18.09 33.20
C GLU A 341 13.66 17.47 32.83
N GLY A 342 13.68 16.19 32.52
CA GLY A 342 12.47 15.40 32.28
C GLY A 342 12.75 13.90 32.32
N VAL A 343 11.70 13.13 32.48
CA VAL A 343 11.77 11.68 32.41
C VAL A 343 11.62 11.26 30.95
N VAL A 344 12.52 10.42 30.46
CA VAL A 344 12.43 9.84 29.10
C VAL A 344 11.17 8.99 29.00
N THR A 345 10.27 9.34 28.10
CA THR A 345 9.01 8.63 27.84
C THR A 345 9.11 7.72 26.64
N LEU A 346 9.85 8.10 25.59
CA LEU A 346 10.05 7.31 24.37
C LEU A 346 11.38 7.66 23.71
N VAL A 347 12.03 6.66 23.10
CA VAL A 347 13.21 6.84 22.25
C VAL A 347 12.83 6.45 20.81
N VAL A 348 13.12 7.33 19.86
CA VAL A 348 12.90 7.11 18.41
C VAL A 348 14.22 7.25 17.64
N GLY A 349 14.23 6.90 16.36
CA GLY A 349 15.45 6.85 15.54
C GLY A 349 16.22 8.17 15.44
N THR A 350 15.59 9.31 15.64
CA THR A 350 16.17 10.66 15.50
C THR A 350 16.32 11.41 16.83
N GLY A 351 15.94 10.78 17.95
CA GLY A 351 15.99 11.45 19.25
C GLY A 351 15.16 10.73 20.32
N PHE A 352 14.71 11.49 21.30
CA PHE A 352 13.88 10.96 22.38
C PHE A 352 12.96 12.04 22.96
N PHE A 353 11.88 11.61 23.55
CA PHE A 353 10.93 12.49 24.25
C PHE A 353 11.21 12.46 25.75
N ILE A 354 11.11 13.64 26.38
CA ILE A 354 11.15 13.79 27.83
C ILE A 354 9.91 14.52 28.31
N GLN A 355 9.47 14.20 29.52
CA GLN A 355 8.32 14.83 30.16
C GLN A 355 8.59 15.14 31.63
N ASP A 356 8.11 16.27 32.11
CA ASP A 356 8.00 16.53 33.54
C ASP A 356 6.93 15.60 34.14
N ALA A 357 7.35 14.71 35.05
CA ALA A 357 6.45 13.73 35.63
C ALA A 357 5.39 14.34 36.56
N ALA A 358 5.63 15.53 37.10
CA ALA A 358 4.71 16.22 37.98
C ALA A 358 3.78 17.16 37.20
N GLY A 359 4.28 17.72 36.13
CA GLY A 359 3.63 18.79 35.34
C GLY A 359 3.51 20.09 36.10
N ASP A 360 3.11 21.15 35.44
CA ASP A 360 2.86 22.47 36.07
C ASP A 360 1.37 22.67 36.42
N GLY A 361 0.49 21.78 35.95
CA GLY A 361 -0.96 21.77 36.14
C GLY A 361 -1.69 22.81 35.29
N ASP A 362 -1.03 23.44 34.30
CA ASP A 362 -1.64 24.34 33.33
C ASP A 362 -1.93 23.56 32.02
N PRO A 363 -3.20 23.31 31.64
CA PRO A 363 -3.51 22.58 30.46
C PRO A 363 -3.18 23.30 29.15
N SER A 364 -2.83 24.57 29.18
CA SER A 364 -2.43 25.37 28.01
C SER A 364 -0.95 25.27 27.66
N THR A 365 -0.16 24.57 28.49
CA THR A 365 1.27 24.33 28.28
C THR A 365 1.57 22.85 28.24
N SER A 366 2.42 22.42 27.31
CA SER A 366 2.86 21.03 27.29
C SER A 366 3.95 20.79 28.34
N ASP A 367 3.81 19.70 29.10
CA ASP A 367 4.84 19.17 30.01
C ASP A 367 5.86 18.26 29.30
N GLY A 368 5.71 18.02 28.00
CA GLY A 368 6.57 17.16 27.19
C GLY A 368 7.37 17.95 26.15
N ILE A 369 8.52 17.42 25.72
CA ILE A 369 9.31 18.02 24.65
C ILE A 369 10.17 16.97 23.94
N PHE A 370 10.39 17.15 22.64
CA PHE A 370 11.28 16.33 21.85
C PHE A 370 12.73 16.81 21.93
N VAL A 371 13.67 15.89 22.04
CA VAL A 371 15.11 16.14 22.01
C VAL A 371 15.69 15.51 20.74
N TYR A 372 15.91 16.34 19.73
CA TYR A 372 16.46 15.91 18.44
C TYR A 372 17.98 15.73 18.54
N THR A 373 18.46 14.53 18.20
CA THR A 373 19.89 14.17 18.21
C THR A 373 20.39 13.76 16.83
N GLY A 374 19.53 13.79 15.81
CA GLY A 374 19.85 13.34 14.46
C GLY A 374 20.16 11.85 14.42
N ASN A 375 21.21 11.50 13.69
CA ASN A 375 21.65 10.09 13.58
C ASN A 375 22.65 9.68 14.69
N THR A 376 22.88 10.53 15.72
CA THR A 376 23.79 10.21 16.81
C THR A 376 23.05 9.32 17.82
N PRO A 377 23.48 8.05 18.02
CA PRO A 377 22.86 7.19 19.02
C PRO A 377 23.01 7.77 20.42
N VAL A 378 21.93 7.82 21.16
CA VAL A 378 21.90 8.30 22.56
C VAL A 378 21.65 7.11 23.48
N ALA A 379 22.44 7.00 24.52
CA ALA A 379 22.33 5.89 25.50
C ALA A 379 21.33 6.24 26.63
N VAL A 380 20.11 6.66 26.27
CA VAL A 380 19.01 6.91 27.23
C VAL A 380 17.92 5.85 27.07
N ARG A 381 17.12 5.66 28.14
CA ARG A 381 16.05 4.66 28.17
C ARG A 381 14.77 5.24 28.79
N PRO A 382 13.60 4.80 28.37
CA PRO A 382 12.35 5.15 29.04
C PRO A 382 12.43 4.89 30.55
N GLY A 383 11.93 5.86 31.35
CA GLY A 383 11.98 5.82 32.82
C GLY A 383 13.28 6.38 33.42
N GLU A 384 14.21 6.89 32.61
CA GLU A 384 15.38 7.62 33.12
C GLU A 384 15.05 9.10 33.22
N LEU A 385 15.39 9.72 34.36
CA LEU A 385 15.39 11.17 34.53
C LEU A 385 16.69 11.71 33.91
N VAL A 386 16.55 12.59 32.94
CA VAL A 386 17.68 13.20 32.24
C VAL A 386 17.67 14.72 32.38
N GLN A 387 18.85 15.30 32.45
CA GLN A 387 19.05 16.72 32.28
C GLN A 387 19.63 16.94 30.88
N VAL A 388 19.01 17.83 30.12
CA VAL A 388 19.41 18.15 28.74
C VAL A 388 19.75 19.63 28.63
N THR A 389 20.80 19.93 27.87
CA THR A 389 21.19 21.33 27.51
C THR A 389 21.36 21.40 26.02
N GLY A 390 20.63 22.28 25.37
CA GLY A 390 20.64 22.43 23.91
C GLY A 390 19.95 23.70 23.48
N THR A 391 19.88 23.94 22.19
CA THR A 391 19.16 25.06 21.60
C THR A 391 17.68 24.69 21.42
N VAL A 392 16.77 25.50 21.92
CA VAL A 392 15.33 25.39 21.65
C VAL A 392 15.07 25.90 20.23
N VAL A 393 14.43 25.12 19.38
CA VAL A 393 14.10 25.52 18.01
C VAL A 393 12.62 25.24 17.71
N GLU A 394 12.09 26.08 16.82
CA GLU A 394 10.78 25.89 16.21
C GLU A 394 10.96 25.20 14.87
N TYR A 395 10.77 23.89 14.85
CA TYR A 395 10.84 23.12 13.61
C TYR A 395 9.50 23.17 12.89
N THR A 396 9.48 23.65 11.65
CA THR A 396 8.28 23.67 10.81
C THR A 396 8.40 22.62 9.72
N PRO A 397 7.67 21.48 9.79
CA PRO A 397 7.64 20.51 8.72
C PRO A 397 7.19 21.13 7.39
N ALA A 398 7.71 20.63 6.27
CA ALA A 398 7.34 21.12 4.95
C ALA A 398 5.82 21.00 4.72
N GLY A 399 5.19 22.14 4.38
CA GLY A 399 3.74 22.23 4.19
C GLY A 399 2.92 22.46 5.46
N ALA A 400 3.55 22.50 6.65
CA ALA A 400 2.88 22.83 7.90
C ALA A 400 2.61 24.34 8.01
N SER A 401 1.47 24.68 8.60
CA SER A 401 1.14 26.06 9.01
C SER A 401 1.52 26.38 10.45
N ARG A 402 2.08 25.41 11.16
CA ARG A 402 2.43 25.44 12.58
C ARG A 402 3.81 24.85 12.77
N SER A 403 4.58 25.35 13.73
CA SER A 403 5.85 24.80 14.18
C SER A 403 5.66 23.76 15.29
N TYR A 404 6.74 23.09 15.59
CA TYR A 404 6.91 22.08 16.63
C TYR A 404 8.12 22.45 17.47
N THR A 405 7.96 22.58 18.79
CA THR A 405 9.05 22.98 19.69
C THR A 405 9.92 21.79 20.05
N GLU A 406 11.22 21.87 19.74
CA GLU A 406 12.17 20.81 20.04
C GLU A 406 13.51 21.34 20.54
N PHE A 407 14.26 20.50 21.24
CA PHE A 407 15.67 20.72 21.48
C PHE A 407 16.51 20.23 20.31
N LYS A 408 17.52 21.01 19.93
CA LYS A 408 18.50 20.70 18.90
C LYS A 408 19.91 21.13 19.34
N ASP A 409 20.93 20.71 18.59
CA ASP A 409 22.35 21.09 18.86
C ASP A 409 22.71 20.87 20.34
N MET A 410 22.48 19.63 20.78
CA MET A 410 22.67 19.24 22.18
C MET A 410 24.13 19.43 22.61
N THR A 411 24.34 20.14 23.70
CA THR A 411 25.66 20.31 24.32
C THR A 411 25.89 19.37 25.51
N SER A 412 24.80 18.90 26.12
CA SER A 412 24.88 17.95 27.25
C SER A 412 23.58 17.17 27.37
N ILE A 413 23.71 15.85 27.61
CA ILE A 413 22.64 14.94 27.99
C ILE A 413 23.18 14.10 29.15
N VAL A 414 22.59 14.24 30.35
CA VAL A 414 23.07 13.58 31.56
C VAL A 414 21.94 12.78 32.22
N VAL A 415 22.12 11.49 32.38
CA VAL A 415 21.18 10.64 33.14
C VAL A 415 21.36 10.91 34.62
N ARG A 416 20.30 11.37 35.27
CA ARG A 416 20.25 11.73 36.71
C ARG A 416 19.77 10.58 37.61
N GLY A 417 18.94 9.68 37.06
CA GLY A 417 18.34 8.57 37.78
C GLY A 417 17.56 7.64 36.84
N ALA A 418 17.11 6.53 37.36
CA ALA A 418 16.29 5.56 36.62
C ALA A 418 15.14 5.06 37.50
N GLY A 419 14.14 4.44 36.88
CA GLY A 419 12.95 3.91 37.57
C GLY A 419 11.88 4.96 37.85
N HIS A 420 11.95 6.10 37.19
CA HIS A 420 10.90 7.12 37.24
C HIS A 420 9.73 6.73 36.33
N VAL A 421 8.52 7.10 36.74
CA VAL A 421 7.28 6.79 35.99
C VAL A 421 6.57 8.10 35.68
N VAL A 422 6.24 8.28 34.39
CA VAL A 422 5.31 9.31 33.93
C VAL A 422 3.93 8.64 33.79
N VAL A 423 2.92 9.21 34.44
CA VAL A 423 1.55 8.73 34.31
C VAL A 423 0.95 9.30 33.02
N PRO A 424 0.47 8.48 32.06
CA PRO A 424 -0.12 8.99 30.85
C PRO A 424 -1.33 9.89 31.13
N LEU A 425 -1.39 11.06 30.49
CA LEU A 425 -2.56 11.94 30.56
C LEU A 425 -3.73 11.31 29.79
N ASN A 426 -4.91 11.16 30.41
CA ASN A 426 -6.09 10.67 29.70
C ASN A 426 -6.64 11.76 28.77
N VAL A 427 -6.73 11.44 27.50
CA VAL A 427 -7.18 12.31 26.41
C VAL A 427 -8.33 11.64 25.65
N ALA A 428 -9.18 12.43 25.04
CA ALA A 428 -10.27 11.95 24.20
C ALA A 428 -10.30 12.71 22.87
N LEU A 429 -10.76 12.04 21.81
CA LEU A 429 -11.16 12.66 20.55
C LEU A 429 -12.69 12.86 20.54
N PRO A 430 -13.20 13.94 19.92
CA PRO A 430 -12.44 15.07 19.36
C PRO A 430 -11.74 15.89 20.43
N HIS A 431 -10.55 16.47 20.07
CA HIS A 431 -9.74 17.33 20.93
C HIS A 431 -9.60 18.70 20.28
N ASP A 432 -9.68 19.77 21.09
CA ASP A 432 -9.69 21.14 20.56
C ASP A 432 -8.33 21.51 19.92
N ASP A 433 -7.24 21.25 20.59
CA ASP A 433 -5.88 21.45 20.07
C ASP A 433 -4.92 20.39 20.66
N LEU A 434 -4.47 19.46 19.85
CA LEU A 434 -3.46 18.46 20.25
C LEU A 434 -2.07 19.11 20.44
N GLY A 435 -1.87 20.34 20.02
CA GLY A 435 -0.62 21.07 20.24
C GLY A 435 -0.31 21.36 21.71
N GLU A 436 -1.32 21.48 22.54
CA GLU A 436 -1.14 21.62 23.98
C GLU A 436 -0.53 20.34 24.63
N LEU A 437 -0.44 19.26 23.85
CA LEU A 437 0.03 17.94 24.29
C LEU A 437 1.34 17.50 23.60
N GLU A 438 1.98 18.38 22.83
CA GLU A 438 3.22 18.04 22.10
C GLU A 438 4.28 17.43 23.00
N GLY A 439 4.81 16.28 22.64
CA GLY A 439 5.83 15.57 23.40
C GLY A 439 5.34 14.86 24.67
N MET A 440 4.07 14.98 25.03
CA MET A 440 3.50 14.34 26.21
C MET A 440 3.09 12.89 25.97
N LEU A 441 3.28 12.08 27.00
CA LEU A 441 2.75 10.74 27.09
C LEU A 441 1.25 10.79 27.43
N VAL A 442 0.42 10.35 26.49
CA VAL A 442 -1.03 10.38 26.62
C VAL A 442 -1.65 8.98 26.52
N ARG A 443 -2.90 8.84 26.94
CA ARG A 443 -3.69 7.64 26.81
C ARG A 443 -5.09 7.96 26.32
N PHE A 444 -5.48 7.39 25.19
CA PHE A 444 -6.85 7.36 24.71
C PHE A 444 -7.56 6.15 25.29
N SER A 445 -8.33 6.35 26.35
CA SER A 445 -9.07 5.28 27.02
C SER A 445 -10.34 4.87 26.26
N GLN A 446 -10.89 5.77 25.43
CA GLN A 446 -12.00 5.45 24.53
C GLN A 446 -11.52 4.59 23.36
N PRO A 447 -12.38 3.73 22.78
CA PRO A 447 -12.07 3.07 21.53
C PRO A 447 -11.87 4.08 20.40
N LEU A 448 -10.76 3.98 19.69
CA LEU A 448 -10.50 4.73 18.48
C LEU A 448 -10.66 3.81 17.26
N THR A 449 -11.31 4.34 16.24
CA THR A 449 -11.63 3.64 14.99
C THR A 449 -10.59 3.96 13.92
N VAL A 450 -10.12 2.95 13.20
CA VAL A 450 -9.31 3.13 11.99
C VAL A 450 -10.16 3.84 10.95
N SER A 451 -9.79 5.07 10.61
CA SER A 451 -10.45 5.89 9.59
C SER A 451 -9.76 5.77 8.23
N GLN A 452 -8.42 5.51 8.21
CA GLN A 452 -7.65 5.29 7.00
C GLN A 452 -6.48 4.34 7.29
N ASN A 453 -6.24 3.42 6.36
CA ASN A 453 -5.19 2.41 6.42
C ASN A 453 -4.28 2.38 5.17
N ALA A 454 -4.43 3.37 4.27
CA ALA A 454 -3.73 3.41 2.99
C ALA A 454 -2.20 3.40 3.13
N TYR A 455 -1.67 3.92 4.23
CA TYR A 455 -0.22 4.08 4.43
C TYR A 455 0.40 3.06 5.37
N VAL A 456 -0.36 2.07 5.86
CA VAL A 456 0.15 1.06 6.80
C VAL A 456 1.33 0.26 6.25
N GLY A 457 1.32 -0.07 4.95
CA GLY A 457 2.43 -0.78 4.30
C GLY A 457 3.63 0.11 4.00
N ALA A 458 3.39 1.33 3.51
CA ALA A 458 4.46 2.22 3.05
C ALA A 458 5.10 3.04 4.19
N ARG A 459 4.38 3.26 5.30
CA ARG A 459 4.79 4.16 6.38
C ARG A 459 4.56 3.61 7.79
N GLY A 460 3.86 2.49 7.96
CA GLY A 460 3.44 2.02 9.28
C GLY A 460 2.35 2.88 9.92
N GLU A 461 1.66 3.71 9.14
CA GLU A 461 0.71 4.71 9.64
C GLU A 461 -0.74 4.28 9.49
N LEU A 462 -1.56 4.53 10.53
CA LEU A 462 -3.01 4.43 10.52
C LEU A 462 -3.62 5.75 10.99
N THR A 463 -4.62 6.27 10.28
CA THR A 463 -5.40 7.42 10.78
C THR A 463 -6.52 6.91 11.69
N LEU A 464 -6.61 7.44 12.89
CA LEU A 464 -7.58 7.07 13.91
C LEU A 464 -8.51 8.23 14.25
N SER A 465 -9.74 7.91 14.65
CA SER A 465 -10.76 8.87 15.10
C SER A 465 -11.73 8.23 16.10
N SER A 466 -12.50 9.03 16.81
CA SER A 466 -13.64 8.57 17.60
C SER A 466 -14.81 8.26 16.66
N GLY A 467 -15.04 6.99 16.32
CA GLY A 467 -15.95 6.56 15.28
C GLY A 467 -15.49 6.90 13.86
N ARG A 468 -16.21 6.44 12.84
CA ARG A 468 -15.95 6.82 11.45
C ARG A 468 -16.28 8.28 11.21
N ARG A 469 -15.43 9.00 10.48
CA ARG A 469 -15.69 10.38 10.04
C ARG A 469 -16.42 10.35 8.70
N GLU A 470 -17.57 11.03 8.62
CA GLU A 470 -18.30 11.17 7.37
C GLU A 470 -17.81 12.40 6.59
N VAL A 471 -17.71 12.28 5.26
CA VAL A 471 -17.47 13.45 4.38
C VAL A 471 -18.64 14.43 4.57
N PRO A 472 -18.41 15.72 4.86
CA PRO A 472 -19.49 16.65 5.20
C PRO A 472 -20.59 16.75 4.13
N THR A 473 -20.20 16.75 2.86
CA THR A 473 -21.13 16.80 1.71
C THR A 473 -21.73 15.45 1.33
N ASN A 474 -21.37 14.38 2.05
CA ASN A 474 -22.06 13.10 1.93
C ASN A 474 -23.48 13.15 2.51
N ARG A 475 -23.70 14.06 3.45
CA ARG A 475 -24.98 14.17 4.20
C ARG A 475 -25.63 15.54 4.09
N HIS A 476 -24.84 16.61 4.08
CA HIS A 476 -25.32 17.97 4.15
C HIS A 476 -25.03 18.73 2.86
N ALA A 477 -25.94 19.57 2.43
CA ALA A 477 -25.75 20.40 1.24
C ALA A 477 -24.50 21.28 1.35
N ALA A 478 -23.72 21.36 0.28
CA ALA A 478 -22.52 22.16 0.24
C ALA A 478 -22.77 23.60 0.71
N ARG A 479 -21.79 24.21 1.37
CA ARG A 479 -21.85 25.58 1.91
C ARG A 479 -22.89 25.78 3.03
N SER A 480 -23.57 24.75 3.48
CA SER A 480 -24.50 24.85 4.63
C SER A 480 -23.73 25.02 5.95
N PRO A 481 -24.34 25.61 7.00
CA PRO A 481 -23.75 25.67 8.33
C PRO A 481 -23.36 24.29 8.89
N GLU A 482 -24.14 23.27 8.57
CA GLU A 482 -23.92 21.90 9.00
C GLU A 482 -22.64 21.29 8.38
N VAL A 483 -22.35 21.58 7.10
CA VAL A 483 -21.09 21.19 6.44
C VAL A 483 -19.91 21.82 7.17
N LEU A 484 -19.96 23.13 7.43
CA LEU A 484 -18.87 23.84 8.12
C LEU A 484 -18.65 23.30 9.54
N ALA A 485 -19.74 23.04 10.26
CA ALA A 485 -19.68 22.45 11.60
C ALA A 485 -19.03 21.05 11.58
N LEU A 486 -19.43 20.20 10.63
CA LEU A 486 -18.86 18.85 10.51
C LEU A 486 -17.39 18.87 10.03
N MET A 487 -16.99 19.83 9.16
CA MET A 487 -15.59 20.02 8.78
C MET A 487 -14.73 20.32 10.01
N VAL A 488 -15.17 21.25 10.86
CA VAL A 488 -14.46 21.61 12.11
C VAL A 488 -14.41 20.40 13.05
N ALA A 489 -15.52 19.68 13.24
CA ALA A 489 -15.57 18.51 14.09
C ALA A 489 -14.65 17.39 13.58
N ASN A 490 -14.63 17.14 12.27
CA ASN A 490 -13.73 16.17 11.66
C ASN A 490 -12.24 16.55 11.82
N GLY A 491 -11.91 17.84 11.76
CA GLY A 491 -10.55 18.33 11.97
C GLY A 491 -10.04 18.14 13.40
N LYS A 492 -10.93 18.17 14.40
CA LYS A 492 -10.64 17.90 15.81
C LYS A 492 -10.67 16.40 16.19
N ASN A 493 -11.26 15.57 15.33
CA ASN A 493 -11.48 14.15 15.57
C ASN A 493 -10.50 13.29 14.76
N ILE A 494 -9.19 13.53 14.95
CA ILE A 494 -8.15 12.82 14.18
C ILE A 494 -6.85 12.76 14.95
N ILE A 495 -6.19 11.60 14.89
CA ILE A 495 -4.77 11.42 15.22
C ILE A 495 -4.19 10.33 14.32
N VAL A 496 -2.91 10.44 13.95
CA VAL A 496 -2.22 9.42 13.16
C VAL A 496 -1.38 8.54 14.08
N LEU A 497 -1.68 7.26 14.16
CA LEU A 497 -0.81 6.28 14.80
C LEU A 497 0.37 6.01 13.87
N ASP A 498 1.58 6.13 14.38
CA ASP A 498 2.84 6.00 13.64
C ASP A 498 3.75 4.97 14.35
N ASP A 499 4.48 4.16 13.59
CA ASP A 499 5.41 3.17 14.14
C ASP A 499 6.77 3.75 14.57
N GLY A 500 6.95 5.07 14.51
CA GLY A 500 8.17 5.78 14.87
C GLY A 500 9.23 5.82 13.78
N VAL A 501 8.92 5.36 12.57
CA VAL A 501 9.89 5.28 11.46
C VAL A 501 9.32 5.88 10.18
N PHE A 502 9.80 7.06 9.78
CA PHE A 502 9.33 7.75 8.57
C PHE A 502 9.92 7.14 7.27
N VAL A 503 9.98 5.82 7.19
CA VAL A 503 10.37 5.02 6.02
C VAL A 503 9.48 3.79 5.94
N THR A 504 9.59 3.00 4.87
CA THR A 504 8.89 1.72 4.78
C THR A 504 9.34 0.81 5.94
N PRO A 505 8.40 0.33 6.79
CA PRO A 505 8.75 -0.51 7.93
C PRO A 505 9.34 -1.86 7.46
N ALA A 506 10.15 -2.51 8.29
CA ALA A 506 10.71 -3.82 7.98
C ALA A 506 9.63 -4.92 7.90
N THR A 507 8.59 -4.79 8.71
CA THR A 507 7.38 -5.61 8.69
C THR A 507 6.18 -4.68 8.82
N ILE A 508 5.07 -4.99 8.14
CA ILE A 508 3.86 -4.18 8.22
C ILE A 508 3.27 -4.31 9.63
N PRO A 509 3.15 -3.20 10.38
CA PRO A 509 2.62 -3.26 11.74
C PRO A 509 1.08 -3.41 11.73
N TYR A 510 0.52 -3.79 12.87
CA TYR A 510 -0.92 -3.77 13.18
C TYR A 510 -1.81 -4.75 12.40
N LEU A 511 -1.26 -5.55 11.49
CA LEU A 511 -2.03 -6.55 10.76
C LEU A 511 -2.54 -7.66 11.69
N GLY A 512 -3.75 -8.15 11.43
CA GLY A 512 -4.28 -9.34 12.07
C GLY A 512 -3.84 -10.63 11.40
N ALA A 513 -4.36 -11.74 11.91
CA ALA A 513 -4.09 -13.08 11.36
C ALA A 513 -4.67 -13.28 9.94
N ASP A 514 -5.51 -12.37 9.48
CA ASP A 514 -6.13 -12.32 8.15
C ASP A 514 -5.40 -11.38 7.17
N ASP A 515 -4.16 -10.97 7.52
CA ASP A 515 -3.28 -10.09 6.76
C ASP A 515 -3.89 -8.70 6.47
N THR A 516 -4.82 -8.23 7.31
CA THR A 516 -5.43 -6.91 7.13
C THR A 516 -5.60 -6.16 8.45
N VAL A 517 -5.78 -4.85 8.35
CA VAL A 517 -6.37 -3.95 9.34
C VAL A 517 -7.33 -3.05 8.58
N ARG A 518 -8.63 -3.22 8.80
CA ARG A 518 -9.66 -2.57 8.01
C ARG A 518 -10.05 -1.20 8.58
N SER A 519 -10.41 -0.26 7.73
CA SER A 519 -11.13 0.92 8.19
C SER A 519 -12.42 0.45 8.90
N GLY A 520 -12.65 0.98 10.11
CA GLY A 520 -13.73 0.51 10.98
C GLY A 520 -13.31 -0.44 12.09
N ASP A 521 -12.14 -1.09 12.01
CA ASP A 521 -11.54 -1.78 13.17
C ASP A 521 -11.21 -0.79 14.29
N THR A 522 -11.15 -1.23 15.54
CA THR A 522 -10.91 -0.35 16.68
C THR A 522 -9.70 -0.74 17.51
N VAL A 523 -9.16 0.22 18.24
CA VAL A 523 -8.13 0.04 19.26
C VAL A 523 -8.54 0.75 20.53
N SER A 524 -8.40 0.11 21.67
CA SER A 524 -8.72 0.67 22.99
C SER A 524 -7.45 0.86 23.81
N ASP A 525 -7.52 1.77 24.79
CA ASP A 525 -6.41 2.05 25.73
C ASP A 525 -5.08 2.41 25.04
N LEU A 526 -5.15 3.05 23.89
CA LEU A 526 -3.99 3.42 23.10
C LEU A 526 -3.12 4.43 23.86
N THR A 527 -1.89 4.03 24.19
CA THR A 527 -0.93 4.85 24.94
C THR A 527 0.30 5.13 24.10
N GLY A 528 0.72 6.39 24.06
CA GLY A 528 1.87 6.85 23.28
C GLY A 528 2.20 8.31 23.51
N VAL A 529 3.25 8.79 22.86
CA VAL A 529 3.69 10.18 22.92
C VAL A 529 3.13 10.96 21.73
N VAL A 530 2.59 12.14 21.98
CA VAL A 530 2.08 13.03 20.92
C VAL A 530 3.26 13.69 20.21
N ASP A 531 3.33 13.49 18.91
CA ASP A 531 4.34 14.03 18.02
C ASP A 531 3.66 14.84 16.90
N PHE A 532 4.42 15.64 16.15
CA PHE A 532 3.90 16.41 15.03
C PHE A 532 4.84 16.32 13.84
N GLY A 533 4.33 16.00 12.66
CA GLY A 533 5.20 15.87 11.50
C GLY A 533 4.50 15.42 10.23
N ALA A 534 5.34 15.15 9.23
CA ALA A 534 4.88 14.66 7.94
C ALA A 534 4.20 13.28 8.08
N ILE A 535 3.14 13.09 7.28
CA ILE A 535 2.39 11.83 7.19
C ILE A 535 2.35 11.31 5.75
N GLY A 536 1.93 10.08 5.57
CA GLY A 536 1.66 9.51 4.26
C GLY A 536 0.67 10.37 3.47
N GLY A 537 0.89 10.48 2.15
CA GLY A 537 0.10 11.33 1.27
C GLY A 537 0.56 12.78 1.16
N GLY A 538 1.66 13.16 1.83
CA GLY A 538 2.31 14.49 1.68
C GLY A 538 1.70 15.60 2.54
N GLY A 539 0.93 15.25 3.57
CA GLY A 539 0.40 16.17 4.57
C GLY A 539 1.25 16.22 5.84
N VAL A 540 0.78 16.99 6.82
CA VAL A 540 1.31 17.05 8.19
C VAL A 540 0.16 16.87 9.17
N ALA A 541 0.39 16.17 10.28
CA ALA A 541 -0.61 15.97 11.32
C ALA A 541 0.04 15.70 12.68
N TYR A 542 -0.79 15.75 13.73
CA TYR A 542 -0.42 15.17 15.01
C TYR A 542 -0.41 13.65 14.90
N LYS A 543 0.66 13.07 15.44
CA LYS A 543 0.90 11.65 15.48
C LYS A 543 0.90 11.14 16.92
N LEU A 544 0.60 9.90 17.09
CA LEU A 544 0.85 9.18 18.33
C LEU A 544 1.92 8.13 18.09
N GLN A 545 3.04 8.28 18.76
CA GLN A 545 4.14 7.33 18.78
C GLN A 545 3.87 6.32 19.91
N PRO A 546 3.47 5.07 19.62
CA PRO A 546 3.00 4.16 20.66
C PRO A 546 4.14 3.68 21.56
N THR A 547 3.93 3.67 22.87
CA THR A 547 4.88 3.12 23.85
C THR A 547 4.60 1.65 24.16
N VAL A 548 3.44 1.15 23.78
CA VAL A 548 3.02 -0.26 23.84
C VAL A 548 2.45 -0.63 22.49
N VAL A 549 2.78 -1.82 21.99
CA VAL A 549 2.27 -2.31 20.69
C VAL A 549 0.73 -2.33 20.73
N PRO A 550 0.06 -1.57 19.85
CA PRO A 550 -1.40 -1.53 19.79
C PRO A 550 -1.97 -2.86 19.31
N VAL A 551 -3.11 -3.25 19.88
CA VAL A 551 -3.87 -4.44 19.46
C VAL A 551 -5.24 -3.99 18.96
N PHE A 552 -5.53 -4.28 17.70
CA PHE A 552 -6.79 -3.91 17.06
C PHE A 552 -7.85 -5.01 17.21
N SER A 553 -9.06 -4.61 17.59
CA SER A 553 -10.27 -5.44 17.54
C SER A 553 -10.82 -5.46 16.12
N ARG A 554 -11.32 -6.59 15.65
CA ARG A 554 -11.92 -6.77 14.32
C ARG A 554 -13.42 -6.43 14.35
N ASP A 555 -13.75 -5.15 14.57
CA ASP A 555 -15.13 -4.68 14.67
C ASP A 555 -15.78 -4.48 13.30
N ASN A 556 -14.97 -4.44 12.23
CA ASN A 556 -15.42 -4.44 10.86
C ASN A 556 -14.87 -5.67 10.08
N PRO A 557 -15.35 -6.88 10.37
CA PRO A 557 -14.86 -8.08 9.69
C PRO A 557 -15.27 -8.10 8.22
N ARG A 558 -14.51 -8.82 7.39
CA ARG A 558 -14.87 -9.09 6.01
C ARG A 558 -16.23 -9.79 5.93
N SER A 559 -17.10 -9.31 5.05
CA SER A 559 -18.42 -9.88 4.81
C SER A 559 -18.55 -10.45 3.40
N GLY A 560 -19.48 -11.36 3.21
CA GLY A 560 -19.89 -11.77 1.87
C GLY A 560 -20.75 -10.69 1.19
N VAL A 561 -21.11 -10.94 -0.07
CA VAL A 561 -22.01 -10.05 -0.83
C VAL A 561 -23.30 -9.80 -0.05
N PRO A 562 -23.74 -8.54 0.08
CA PRO A 562 -24.97 -8.20 0.79
C PRO A 562 -26.19 -8.96 0.28
N GLN A 563 -27.00 -9.45 1.19
CA GLN A 563 -28.26 -10.10 0.85
C GLN A 563 -29.37 -9.02 0.75
N LEU A 564 -29.88 -8.83 -0.46
CA LEU A 564 -30.96 -7.89 -0.72
C LEU A 564 -32.33 -8.57 -0.67
N ALA A 565 -33.38 -7.79 -0.49
CA ALA A 565 -34.73 -8.27 -0.70
C ALA A 565 -34.87 -8.83 -2.13
N PRO A 566 -35.56 -9.98 -2.32
CA PRO A 566 -35.60 -10.64 -3.60
C PRO A 566 -36.29 -9.80 -4.67
N GLY A 567 -35.63 -9.68 -5.81
CA GLY A 567 -36.13 -9.11 -7.06
C GLY A 567 -36.04 -10.12 -8.20
N ASN A 568 -36.40 -9.71 -9.41
CA ASN A 568 -36.28 -10.52 -10.61
C ASN A 568 -35.10 -10.12 -11.50
N VAL A 569 -34.45 -8.98 -11.22
CA VAL A 569 -33.24 -8.50 -11.86
C VAL A 569 -32.26 -7.95 -10.79
N LYS A 570 -31.02 -8.38 -10.85
CA LYS A 570 -29.91 -7.87 -10.05
C LYS A 570 -29.01 -7.02 -10.92
N VAL A 571 -28.79 -5.78 -10.53
CA VAL A 571 -27.88 -4.80 -11.16
C VAL A 571 -26.70 -4.56 -10.24
N ALA A 572 -25.50 -4.35 -10.79
CA ALA A 572 -24.35 -3.90 -10.03
C ALA A 572 -23.66 -2.72 -10.72
N SER A 573 -23.01 -1.88 -9.91
CA SER A 573 -22.11 -0.81 -10.32
C SER A 573 -20.75 -1.08 -9.75
N ALA A 574 -19.71 -1.15 -10.57
CA ALA A 574 -18.34 -1.45 -10.13
C ALA A 574 -17.31 -0.58 -10.86
N ASN A 575 -16.58 0.24 -10.12
CA ASN A 575 -15.35 0.88 -10.60
C ASN A 575 -14.22 -0.15 -10.50
N VAL A 576 -13.50 -0.41 -11.60
CA VAL A 576 -12.50 -1.49 -11.69
C VAL A 576 -11.05 -0.96 -11.67
N LEU A 577 -10.85 0.26 -11.17
CA LEU A 577 -9.53 0.88 -10.92
C LEU A 577 -8.58 0.77 -12.13
N ASN A 578 -8.89 1.50 -13.21
CA ASN A 578 -8.05 1.56 -14.42
C ASN A 578 -7.68 0.18 -14.98
N PHE A 579 -8.69 -0.58 -15.41
CA PHE A 579 -8.48 -1.90 -16.03
C PHE A 579 -8.00 -1.74 -17.48
N PHE A 580 -6.70 -1.86 -17.70
CA PHE A 580 -6.03 -1.65 -18.98
C PHE A 580 -5.40 -2.94 -19.49
N THR A 581 -5.70 -3.31 -20.72
CA THR A 581 -5.02 -4.40 -21.42
C THR A 581 -3.69 -3.98 -22.08
N THR A 582 -3.39 -2.68 -22.06
CA THR A 582 -2.12 -2.08 -22.46
C THR A 582 -1.44 -1.48 -21.23
N PHE A 583 -0.24 -1.96 -20.88
CA PHE A 583 0.45 -1.64 -19.64
C PHE A 583 1.24 -0.33 -19.73
N THR A 584 1.59 0.26 -18.58
CA THR A 584 2.38 1.49 -18.53
C THR A 584 3.81 1.30 -19.06
N ASN A 585 4.33 0.07 -19.08
CA ASN A 585 5.62 -0.27 -19.70
C ASN A 585 5.58 -0.34 -21.24
N GLY A 586 4.38 -0.24 -21.87
CA GLY A 586 4.18 -0.30 -23.32
C GLY A 586 4.04 -1.71 -23.88
N ASN A 587 3.86 -2.72 -23.05
CA ASN A 587 3.45 -4.05 -23.49
C ASN A 587 1.93 -4.20 -23.36
N ASP A 588 1.36 -5.26 -23.89
CA ASP A 588 -0.06 -5.58 -23.72
C ASP A 588 -0.30 -7.06 -23.35
N VAL A 589 -1.56 -7.38 -23.07
CA VAL A 589 -1.97 -8.76 -22.72
C VAL A 589 -1.77 -9.76 -23.86
N PHE A 590 -1.57 -9.30 -25.11
CA PHE A 590 -1.39 -10.14 -26.29
C PHE A 590 0.09 -10.35 -26.62
N GLY A 591 1.01 -9.85 -25.78
CA GLY A 591 2.45 -9.96 -25.98
C GLY A 591 3.04 -8.97 -26.99
N GLN A 592 2.29 -7.93 -27.39
CA GLN A 592 2.80 -6.87 -28.26
C GLN A 592 3.60 -5.86 -27.44
N THR A 593 4.59 -5.23 -28.06
CA THR A 593 5.46 -4.23 -27.44
C THR A 593 5.38 -2.89 -28.16
N GLY A 594 5.78 -1.79 -27.51
CA GLY A 594 5.73 -0.46 -28.08
C GLY A 594 4.32 0.11 -28.21
N GLN A 595 3.38 -0.44 -27.46
CA GLN A 595 1.98 -0.01 -27.45
C GLN A 595 1.80 1.27 -26.62
N GLY A 596 0.68 1.95 -26.83
CA GLY A 596 0.27 3.14 -26.08
C GLY A 596 -1.23 3.23 -25.94
N CYS A 597 -1.67 4.07 -25.00
CA CYS A 597 -3.08 4.35 -24.77
C CYS A 597 -3.46 5.71 -25.36
N THR A 598 -4.68 5.84 -25.86
CA THR A 598 -5.18 7.07 -26.48
C THR A 598 -5.80 7.99 -25.44
N LEU A 599 -5.34 9.24 -25.39
CA LEU A 599 -5.93 10.32 -24.60
C LEU A 599 -6.07 11.55 -25.50
N GLY A 600 -7.29 11.98 -25.78
CA GLY A 600 -7.55 13.03 -26.75
C GLY A 600 -7.13 12.60 -28.16
N ALA A 601 -6.25 13.39 -28.78
CA ALA A 601 -5.70 13.11 -30.13
C ALA A 601 -4.33 12.39 -30.06
N SER A 602 -3.82 12.07 -28.87
CA SER A 602 -2.48 11.50 -28.70
C SER A 602 -2.53 10.04 -28.23
N THR A 603 -1.70 9.18 -28.84
CA THR A 603 -1.48 7.83 -28.37
C THR A 603 -0.05 7.73 -27.85
N SER A 604 0.10 7.43 -26.57
CA SER A 604 1.39 7.35 -25.88
C SER A 604 1.34 6.33 -24.75
N ARG A 605 2.48 5.75 -24.45
CA ARG A 605 2.66 4.92 -23.24
C ARG A 605 2.33 5.68 -21.94
N SER A 606 2.67 6.98 -21.88
CA SER A 606 2.38 7.83 -20.72
C SER A 606 0.89 8.10 -20.49
N ASN A 607 0.03 7.75 -21.41
CA ASN A 607 -1.43 7.82 -21.27
C ASN A 607 -2.02 6.54 -20.69
N CYS A 608 -1.24 5.44 -20.65
CA CYS A 608 -1.68 4.19 -20.05
C CYS A 608 -1.72 4.33 -18.51
N ARG A 609 -2.62 3.61 -17.89
CA ARG A 609 -2.87 3.59 -16.45
C ARG A 609 -3.01 2.14 -15.98
N GLY A 610 -3.14 1.94 -14.67
CA GLY A 610 -3.33 0.61 -14.10
C GLY A 610 -2.02 -0.16 -14.03
N ALA A 611 -2.05 -1.44 -14.36
CA ALA A 611 -0.93 -2.35 -14.23
C ALA A 611 0.27 -1.98 -15.10
N ASP A 612 1.48 -2.11 -14.56
CA ASP A 612 2.74 -1.85 -15.25
C ASP A 612 3.21 -3.04 -16.07
N THR A 613 2.78 -4.23 -15.71
CA THR A 613 3.24 -5.50 -16.27
C THR A 613 2.09 -6.50 -16.42
N LEU A 614 2.33 -7.56 -17.20
CA LEU A 614 1.40 -8.69 -17.29
C LEU A 614 1.17 -9.37 -15.93
N ALA A 615 2.19 -9.41 -15.07
CA ALA A 615 2.07 -10.01 -13.74
C ALA A 615 1.08 -9.22 -12.86
N GLU A 616 1.20 -7.89 -12.81
CA GLU A 616 0.27 -7.02 -12.10
C GLU A 616 -1.13 -7.05 -12.70
N PHE A 617 -1.22 -6.99 -14.04
CA PHE A 617 -2.50 -7.11 -14.72
C PHE A 617 -3.23 -8.40 -14.38
N THR A 618 -2.50 -9.54 -14.34
CA THR A 618 -3.07 -10.82 -13.95
C THR A 618 -3.65 -10.77 -12.55
N ARG A 619 -2.90 -10.18 -11.61
CA ARG A 619 -3.34 -9.98 -10.22
C ARG A 619 -4.59 -9.10 -10.13
N GLN A 620 -4.61 -7.96 -10.84
CA GLN A 620 -5.76 -7.05 -10.91
C GLN A 620 -7.00 -7.76 -11.47
N ARG A 621 -6.84 -8.38 -12.65
CA ARG A 621 -7.92 -9.16 -13.30
C ARG A 621 -8.51 -10.22 -12.38
N ASP A 622 -7.65 -11.00 -11.72
CA ASP A 622 -8.11 -12.12 -10.90
C ASP A 622 -8.92 -11.65 -9.68
N LYS A 623 -8.57 -10.49 -9.10
CA LYS A 623 -9.37 -9.85 -8.03
C LYS A 623 -10.72 -9.36 -8.55
N ILE A 624 -10.75 -8.63 -9.66
CA ILE A 624 -11.99 -8.12 -10.28
C ILE A 624 -12.89 -9.27 -10.68
N VAL A 625 -12.34 -10.33 -11.28
CA VAL A 625 -13.10 -11.54 -11.64
C VAL A 625 -13.70 -12.21 -10.40
N ALA A 626 -12.95 -12.29 -9.30
CA ALA A 626 -13.46 -12.84 -8.04
C ALA A 626 -14.62 -12.00 -7.47
N GLU A 627 -14.52 -10.66 -7.54
CA GLU A 627 -15.56 -9.73 -7.10
C GLU A 627 -16.83 -9.88 -7.96
N LEU A 628 -16.71 -9.77 -9.28
CA LEU A 628 -17.84 -9.86 -10.20
C LEU A 628 -18.53 -11.22 -10.16
N LYS A 629 -17.75 -12.32 -10.05
CA LYS A 629 -18.28 -13.67 -9.85
C LYS A 629 -19.07 -13.79 -8.54
N ALA A 630 -18.59 -13.20 -7.45
CA ALA A 630 -19.26 -13.24 -6.16
C ALA A 630 -20.57 -12.43 -6.17
N ILE A 631 -20.56 -11.26 -6.79
CA ILE A 631 -21.75 -10.41 -6.94
C ILE A 631 -22.81 -11.13 -7.75
N ASP A 632 -22.45 -11.78 -8.85
CA ASP A 632 -23.34 -12.57 -9.72
C ASP A 632 -24.59 -11.77 -10.17
N ALA A 633 -24.41 -10.53 -10.63
CA ALA A 633 -25.48 -9.67 -11.11
C ALA A 633 -25.95 -10.06 -12.52
N ASP A 634 -27.21 -9.72 -12.87
CA ASP A 634 -27.75 -9.95 -14.22
C ASP A 634 -27.19 -8.93 -15.23
N VAL A 635 -26.82 -7.72 -14.75
CA VAL A 635 -26.11 -6.69 -15.50
C VAL A 635 -25.18 -5.93 -14.58
N VAL A 636 -23.98 -5.59 -15.06
CA VAL A 636 -22.98 -4.79 -14.34
C VAL A 636 -22.59 -3.58 -15.18
N GLY A 637 -22.70 -2.39 -14.61
CA GLY A 637 -22.08 -1.18 -15.10
C GLY A 637 -20.65 -1.07 -14.58
N LEU A 638 -19.70 -0.86 -15.50
CA LEU A 638 -18.27 -0.81 -15.21
C LEU A 638 -17.72 0.59 -15.51
N MET A 639 -16.91 1.12 -14.60
CA MET A 639 -16.14 2.34 -14.78
C MET A 639 -14.65 2.01 -14.84
N GLU A 640 -13.88 2.91 -15.44
CA GLU A 640 -12.42 2.80 -15.56
C GLU A 640 -11.91 1.66 -16.44
N ILE A 641 -12.70 1.24 -17.42
CA ILE A 641 -12.25 0.33 -18.47
C ILE A 641 -11.42 1.11 -19.50
N GLN A 642 -10.29 0.55 -19.95
CA GLN A 642 -9.49 1.16 -21.03
C GLN A 642 -10.36 1.49 -22.25
N ASN A 643 -10.20 2.72 -22.79
CA ASN A 643 -10.93 3.16 -23.97
C ASN A 643 -10.25 2.66 -25.26
N ASN A 644 -10.42 1.37 -25.53
CA ASN A 644 -9.86 0.66 -26.70
C ASN A 644 -10.93 -0.19 -27.44
N GLY A 645 -12.14 0.35 -27.58
CA GLY A 645 -13.31 -0.41 -28.04
C GLY A 645 -13.72 -1.46 -27.03
N ASP A 646 -14.13 -2.63 -27.47
CA ASP A 646 -14.57 -3.70 -26.58
C ASP A 646 -13.44 -4.68 -26.18
N ILE A 647 -12.16 -4.33 -26.46
CA ILE A 647 -11.02 -5.24 -26.22
C ILE A 647 -10.85 -5.50 -24.71
N ALA A 648 -10.72 -4.44 -23.90
CA ALA A 648 -10.48 -4.61 -22.47
C ALA A 648 -11.67 -5.26 -21.75
N VAL A 649 -12.89 -4.80 -22.00
CA VAL A 649 -14.08 -5.40 -21.39
C VAL A 649 -14.33 -6.82 -21.89
N GLY A 650 -14.03 -7.12 -23.15
CA GLY A 650 -14.13 -8.47 -23.72
C GLY A 650 -13.15 -9.44 -23.03
N HIS A 651 -11.92 -8.98 -22.80
CA HIS A 651 -10.92 -9.75 -22.04
C HIS A 651 -11.38 -10.05 -20.62
N LEU A 652 -11.99 -9.07 -19.94
CA LEU A 652 -12.56 -9.27 -18.60
C LEU A 652 -13.69 -10.32 -18.63
N VAL A 653 -14.62 -10.24 -19.60
CA VAL A 653 -15.75 -11.20 -19.75
C VAL A 653 -15.25 -12.60 -20.05
N GLU A 654 -14.23 -12.75 -20.89
CA GLU A 654 -13.62 -14.05 -21.19
C GLU A 654 -13.16 -14.74 -19.91
N HIS A 655 -12.41 -14.02 -19.06
CA HIS A 655 -11.87 -14.57 -17.81
C HIS A 655 -12.94 -14.77 -16.74
N LEU A 656 -13.95 -13.89 -16.69
CA LEU A 656 -15.11 -14.06 -15.79
C LEU A 656 -15.88 -15.35 -16.16
N ASN A 657 -16.18 -15.55 -17.44
CA ASN A 657 -16.84 -16.76 -17.92
C ASN A 657 -16.01 -18.02 -17.67
N ALA A 658 -14.69 -17.94 -17.89
CA ALA A 658 -13.79 -19.03 -17.56
C ALA A 658 -13.79 -19.38 -16.06
N ALA A 659 -13.82 -18.36 -15.19
CA ALA A 659 -13.89 -18.55 -13.75
C ALA A 659 -15.25 -19.11 -13.27
N ILE A 660 -16.34 -18.77 -13.95
CA ILE A 660 -17.68 -19.34 -13.70
C ILE A 660 -17.76 -20.79 -14.20
N GLY A 661 -17.10 -21.10 -15.32
CA GLY A 661 -17.11 -22.43 -15.98
C GLY A 661 -18.13 -22.54 -17.12
N GLU A 662 -18.80 -21.44 -17.49
CA GLU A 662 -19.76 -21.36 -18.60
C GLU A 662 -19.83 -19.93 -19.18
N ALA A 663 -20.34 -19.80 -20.40
CA ALA A 663 -20.49 -18.51 -21.08
C ALA A 663 -21.73 -17.74 -20.56
N SER A 664 -21.69 -17.34 -19.30
CA SER A 664 -22.80 -16.67 -18.61
C SER A 664 -22.95 -15.21 -18.99
N TYR A 665 -21.82 -14.48 -19.17
CA TYR A 665 -21.82 -13.03 -19.45
C TYR A 665 -21.44 -12.73 -20.90
N ALA A 666 -21.99 -11.63 -21.40
CA ALA A 666 -21.64 -11.02 -22.68
C ALA A 666 -21.38 -9.52 -22.49
N VAL A 667 -20.59 -8.93 -23.39
CA VAL A 667 -20.39 -7.48 -23.46
C VAL A 667 -21.60 -6.82 -24.11
N VAL A 668 -22.11 -5.73 -23.54
CA VAL A 668 -22.99 -4.82 -24.27
C VAL A 668 -22.11 -4.05 -25.27
N PRO A 669 -22.34 -4.17 -26.59
CA PRO A 669 -21.48 -3.53 -27.58
C PRO A 669 -21.31 -2.03 -27.33
N ALA A 670 -20.09 -1.52 -27.49
CA ALA A 670 -19.79 -0.11 -27.26
C ALA A 670 -20.67 0.79 -28.16
N PRO A 671 -21.17 1.91 -27.64
CA PRO A 671 -21.88 2.92 -28.43
C PRO A 671 -20.90 3.62 -29.39
N ALA A 672 -21.46 4.38 -30.34
CA ALA A 672 -20.67 5.07 -31.39
C ALA A 672 -19.66 6.09 -30.83
N ALA A 673 -19.88 6.64 -29.64
CA ALA A 673 -18.97 7.59 -29.00
C ALA A 673 -18.59 7.11 -27.59
N THR A 674 -17.30 6.92 -27.37
CA THR A 674 -16.73 6.48 -26.07
C THR A 674 -15.87 7.56 -25.41
N GLY A 675 -15.77 8.74 -26.02
CA GLY A 675 -15.08 9.91 -25.48
C GLY A 675 -13.61 9.99 -25.80
N THR A 676 -12.95 10.94 -25.16
CA THR A 676 -11.53 11.29 -25.41
C THR A 676 -10.61 10.93 -24.24
N ASP A 677 -11.15 10.46 -23.11
CA ASP A 677 -10.34 9.98 -21.99
C ASP A 677 -9.75 8.60 -22.33
N ALA A 678 -8.65 8.25 -21.69
CA ALA A 678 -8.03 6.93 -21.81
C ALA A 678 -8.89 5.81 -21.18
N ILE A 679 -9.85 6.17 -20.35
CA ILE A 679 -10.84 5.27 -19.75
C ILE A 679 -12.25 5.61 -20.24
N ARG A 680 -13.11 4.62 -20.21
CA ARG A 680 -14.54 4.72 -20.53
C ARG A 680 -15.39 3.92 -19.56
N VAL A 681 -16.70 4.11 -19.64
CA VAL A 681 -17.68 3.22 -19.03
C VAL A 681 -18.02 2.07 -19.97
N ALA A 682 -18.43 0.92 -19.41
CA ALA A 682 -18.85 -0.25 -20.16
C ALA A 682 -19.97 -0.98 -19.42
N MET A 683 -20.61 -1.96 -20.08
CA MET A 683 -21.60 -2.85 -19.46
C MET A 683 -21.35 -4.30 -19.85
N ILE A 684 -21.58 -5.22 -18.92
CA ILE A 684 -21.66 -6.65 -19.16
C ILE A 684 -22.99 -7.16 -18.63
N TYR A 685 -23.56 -8.18 -19.25
CA TYR A 685 -24.87 -8.69 -18.87
C TYR A 685 -24.98 -10.20 -19.11
N LYS A 686 -25.99 -10.83 -18.53
CA LYS A 686 -26.33 -12.26 -18.76
C LYS A 686 -27.41 -12.38 -19.84
N PRO A 687 -27.10 -12.83 -21.08
CA PRO A 687 -28.07 -12.99 -22.15
C PRO A 687 -29.22 -13.97 -21.82
N ALA A 688 -28.97 -14.91 -20.93
CA ALA A 688 -30.01 -15.84 -20.46
C ALA A 688 -31.06 -15.19 -19.55
N ARG A 689 -30.73 -13.99 -18.99
CA ARG A 689 -31.61 -13.27 -18.04
C ARG A 689 -32.22 -12.02 -18.65
N LEU A 690 -31.48 -11.33 -19.51
CA LEU A 690 -31.85 -10.03 -20.06
C LEU A 690 -31.66 -9.99 -21.58
N GLY A 691 -32.64 -9.48 -22.30
CA GLY A 691 -32.54 -9.19 -23.72
C GLY A 691 -32.20 -7.74 -24.00
N LEU A 692 -31.32 -7.45 -24.94
CA LEU A 692 -31.05 -6.08 -25.39
C LEU A 692 -32.23 -5.52 -26.21
N VAL A 693 -32.62 -4.28 -25.93
CA VAL A 693 -33.61 -3.53 -26.70
C VAL A 693 -32.92 -2.37 -27.41
N GLY A 694 -32.76 -2.46 -28.72
CA GLY A 694 -31.97 -1.51 -29.50
C GLY A 694 -30.47 -1.63 -29.21
N GLY A 695 -29.70 -0.70 -29.79
CA GLY A 695 -28.25 -0.58 -29.52
C GLY A 695 -27.98 0.36 -28.37
N ALA A 696 -26.79 0.26 -27.79
CA ALA A 696 -26.35 1.17 -26.75
C ALA A 696 -26.25 2.62 -27.26
N LEU A 697 -26.65 3.56 -26.42
CA LEU A 697 -26.60 4.99 -26.67
C LEU A 697 -25.49 5.64 -25.85
N SER A 698 -24.97 6.77 -26.33
CA SER A 698 -24.03 7.62 -25.60
C SER A 698 -24.28 9.09 -25.90
N ASP A 699 -23.87 9.98 -25.00
CA ASP A 699 -23.93 11.42 -25.20
C ASP A 699 -22.55 11.97 -25.57
N ALA A 700 -22.34 12.20 -26.87
CA ALA A 700 -21.09 12.70 -27.44
C ALA A 700 -20.85 14.21 -27.23
N HIS A 701 -21.63 14.88 -26.40
CA HIS A 701 -21.44 16.30 -26.09
C HIS A 701 -20.07 16.56 -25.47
N ALA A 702 -19.38 17.63 -25.88
CA ALA A 702 -18.01 17.93 -25.50
C ALA A 702 -17.78 18.13 -23.98
N ILE A 703 -18.85 18.37 -23.20
CA ILE A 703 -18.74 18.39 -21.73
C ILE A 703 -18.37 17.04 -21.15
N ASN A 704 -18.66 15.95 -21.88
CA ASN A 704 -18.43 14.58 -21.47
C ASN A 704 -17.11 14.08 -22.05
N ASN A 705 -16.01 14.25 -21.32
CA ASN A 705 -14.73 13.60 -21.69
C ASN A 705 -14.83 12.06 -21.62
N ARG A 706 -15.73 11.55 -20.76
CA ARG A 706 -16.17 10.16 -20.63
C ARG A 706 -17.70 10.12 -20.82
N PRO A 707 -18.19 9.96 -22.06
CA PRO A 707 -19.63 9.92 -22.32
C PRO A 707 -20.34 8.85 -21.49
N PRO A 708 -21.50 9.16 -20.91
CA PRO A 708 -22.33 8.15 -20.30
C PRO A 708 -22.78 7.12 -21.35
N MET A 709 -22.93 5.87 -20.95
CA MET A 709 -23.43 4.78 -21.78
C MET A 709 -24.78 4.32 -21.27
N ALA A 710 -25.78 4.24 -22.15
CA ALA A 710 -27.11 3.71 -21.83
C ALA A 710 -27.41 2.47 -22.65
N GLN A 711 -28.03 1.49 -22.00
CA GLN A 711 -28.64 0.34 -22.66
C GLN A 711 -30.01 0.04 -22.07
N THR A 712 -30.99 -0.18 -22.91
CA THR A 712 -32.29 -0.68 -22.49
C THR A 712 -32.29 -2.19 -22.52
N PHE A 713 -32.75 -2.78 -21.43
CA PHE A 713 -32.89 -4.22 -21.25
C PHE A 713 -34.37 -4.64 -21.16
N ARG A 714 -34.64 -5.85 -21.60
CA ARG A 714 -35.93 -6.52 -21.38
C ARG A 714 -35.71 -7.71 -20.44
N ALA A 715 -36.40 -7.72 -19.32
CA ALA A 715 -36.41 -8.82 -18.37
C ALA A 715 -37.29 -9.99 -18.88
N GLY A 716 -37.14 -11.17 -18.26
CA GLY A 716 -37.89 -12.38 -18.63
C GLY A 716 -39.41 -12.27 -18.51
N ASN A 717 -39.94 -11.31 -17.73
CA ASN A 717 -41.37 -11.02 -17.57
C ASN A 717 -41.88 -9.99 -18.59
N GLY A 718 -41.06 -9.59 -19.56
CA GLY A 718 -41.42 -8.64 -20.61
C GLY A 718 -41.14 -7.16 -20.30
N GLU A 719 -40.99 -6.82 -19.01
CA GLU A 719 -40.71 -5.47 -18.59
C GLU A 719 -39.39 -4.94 -19.08
N LYS A 720 -39.29 -3.63 -19.31
CA LYS A 720 -38.08 -2.96 -19.75
C LYS A 720 -37.58 -1.99 -18.68
N PHE A 721 -36.29 -1.81 -18.65
CA PHE A 721 -35.65 -0.71 -17.93
C PHE A 721 -34.41 -0.29 -18.69
N SER A 722 -34.03 0.97 -18.55
CA SER A 722 -32.80 1.52 -19.12
C SER A 722 -31.78 1.74 -18.04
N LEU A 723 -30.60 1.20 -18.22
CA LEU A 723 -29.44 1.41 -17.34
C LEU A 723 -28.52 2.45 -17.98
N ILE A 724 -28.18 3.50 -17.25
CA ILE A 724 -27.22 4.52 -17.65
C ILE A 724 -26.01 4.46 -16.72
N VAL A 725 -24.85 4.09 -17.25
CA VAL A 725 -23.58 4.07 -16.52
C VAL A 725 -22.85 5.38 -16.75
N ASN A 726 -22.42 6.02 -15.67
CA ASN A 726 -21.74 7.30 -15.69
C ASN A 726 -20.40 7.22 -14.99
N HIS A 727 -19.47 8.08 -15.42
CA HIS A 727 -18.26 8.38 -14.71
C HIS A 727 -17.95 9.87 -14.92
N LEU A 728 -18.42 10.72 -13.99
CA LEU A 728 -18.27 12.17 -14.11
C LEU A 728 -16.80 12.60 -13.89
N LYS A 729 -16.53 13.88 -14.11
CA LYS A 729 -15.17 14.45 -13.96
C LYS A 729 -14.65 14.28 -12.53
N SER A 730 -13.49 13.67 -12.39
CA SER A 730 -12.85 13.43 -11.08
C SER A 730 -12.49 14.73 -10.35
N LYS A 731 -12.43 14.66 -9.01
CA LYS A 731 -12.09 15.79 -8.13
C LYS A 731 -10.59 16.16 -8.16
N GLY A 732 -9.74 15.29 -8.70
CA GLY A 732 -8.28 15.49 -8.75
C GLY A 732 -7.80 16.38 -9.89
N SER A 733 -6.49 16.70 -9.88
CA SER A 733 -5.82 17.53 -10.88
C SER A 733 -6.49 18.90 -11.04
N CYS A 734 -6.54 19.66 -9.94
CA CYS A 734 -7.16 20.97 -9.91
C CYS A 734 -6.60 21.92 -10.97
N PRO A 735 -7.43 22.73 -11.63
CA PRO A 735 -6.93 23.78 -12.51
C PRO A 735 -6.13 24.80 -11.71
N SER A 736 -5.09 25.35 -12.33
CA SER A 736 -4.29 26.42 -11.72
C SER A 736 -5.09 27.71 -11.62
N GLY A 737 -5.01 28.40 -10.51
CA GLY A 737 -5.65 29.70 -10.28
C GLY A 737 -7.05 29.60 -9.68
N THR A 738 -7.82 30.69 -9.76
CA THR A 738 -9.19 30.81 -9.28
C THR A 738 -10.19 30.68 -10.42
N GLY A 739 -11.30 29.97 -10.21
CA GLY A 739 -12.35 29.78 -11.22
C GLY A 739 -13.43 28.85 -10.74
N ALA A 740 -14.46 28.67 -11.55
CA ALA A 740 -15.61 27.84 -11.17
C ALA A 740 -15.27 26.38 -10.93
N ASP A 741 -14.19 25.87 -11.52
CA ASP A 741 -13.68 24.51 -11.37
C ASP A 741 -12.52 24.39 -10.37
N ALA A 742 -12.06 25.51 -9.76
CA ALA A 742 -11.08 25.46 -8.68
C ALA A 742 -11.71 24.86 -7.40
N ASP A 743 -10.87 24.41 -6.48
CA ASP A 743 -11.33 24.10 -5.13
C ASP A 743 -11.66 25.38 -4.39
N ASN A 744 -12.94 25.58 -4.12
CA ASN A 744 -13.48 26.78 -3.48
C ASN A 744 -13.63 26.62 -1.95
N GLY A 745 -13.11 25.54 -1.37
CA GLY A 745 -13.16 25.24 0.08
C GLY A 745 -14.57 24.92 0.59
N ASP A 746 -15.49 24.54 -0.30
CA ASP A 746 -16.87 24.21 0.02
C ASP A 746 -17.13 22.70 0.18
N SER A 747 -16.07 21.93 0.34
CA SER A 747 -16.04 20.47 0.47
C SER A 747 -16.49 19.69 -0.78
N GLN A 748 -16.64 20.35 -1.93
CA GLN A 748 -16.97 19.68 -3.18
C GLN A 748 -15.75 19.36 -4.04
N GLY A 749 -14.59 19.92 -3.70
CA GLY A 749 -13.31 19.78 -4.43
C GLY A 749 -13.36 20.41 -5.82
N CYS A 750 -12.30 20.20 -6.60
CA CYS A 750 -12.17 20.78 -7.94
C CYS A 750 -13.18 20.18 -8.93
N TRP A 751 -13.40 20.89 -10.04
CA TRP A 751 -14.24 20.49 -11.18
C TRP A 751 -15.75 20.38 -10.84
N ASN A 752 -16.20 20.99 -9.75
CA ASN A 752 -17.63 20.91 -9.38
C ASN A 752 -18.52 21.55 -10.44
N ALA A 753 -18.15 22.70 -10.99
CA ALA A 753 -18.95 23.35 -12.04
C ALA A 753 -19.07 22.49 -13.32
N THR A 754 -17.99 21.81 -13.71
CA THR A 754 -18.00 20.85 -14.81
C THR A 754 -18.95 19.68 -14.50
N ARG A 755 -18.89 19.08 -13.28
CA ARG A 755 -19.80 17.98 -12.89
C ARG A 755 -21.26 18.42 -12.86
N VAL A 756 -21.56 19.62 -12.39
CA VAL A 756 -22.90 20.21 -12.45
C VAL A 756 -23.41 20.29 -13.88
N GLN A 757 -22.57 20.78 -14.82
CA GLN A 757 -22.96 20.85 -16.25
C GLN A 757 -23.14 19.45 -16.85
N GLN A 758 -22.31 18.47 -16.49
CA GLN A 758 -22.49 17.07 -16.89
C GLN A 758 -23.82 16.51 -16.37
N ALA A 759 -24.15 16.74 -15.10
CA ALA A 759 -25.43 16.33 -14.50
C ALA A 759 -26.63 16.99 -15.17
N GLN A 760 -26.57 18.30 -15.44
CA GLN A 760 -27.60 19.04 -16.18
C GLN A 760 -27.80 18.48 -17.59
N ARG A 761 -26.70 18.17 -18.28
CA ARG A 761 -26.74 17.56 -19.60
C ARG A 761 -27.33 16.15 -19.56
N LEU A 762 -26.96 15.36 -18.57
CA LEU A 762 -27.49 14.01 -18.36
C LEU A 762 -29.01 14.03 -18.25
N VAL A 763 -29.56 14.78 -17.28
CA VAL A 763 -31.01 14.76 -17.03
C VAL A 763 -31.82 15.59 -18.01
N GLY A 764 -31.24 16.70 -18.54
CA GLY A 764 -31.94 17.60 -19.45
C GLY A 764 -31.97 17.14 -20.92
N SER A 765 -31.09 16.24 -21.32
CA SER A 765 -30.97 15.80 -22.72
C SER A 765 -30.85 14.29 -22.88
N PHE A 766 -29.91 13.65 -22.20
CA PHE A 766 -29.61 12.25 -22.46
C PHE A 766 -30.65 11.29 -21.90
N VAL A 767 -31.13 11.49 -20.68
CA VAL A 767 -32.21 10.69 -20.08
C VAL A 767 -33.48 10.75 -20.93
N PRO A 768 -34.00 11.93 -21.36
CA PRO A 768 -35.14 11.99 -22.28
C PRO A 768 -34.94 11.23 -23.59
N GLN A 769 -33.75 11.30 -24.18
CA GLN A 769 -33.41 10.56 -25.40
C GLN A 769 -33.45 9.04 -25.15
N VAL A 770 -32.92 8.57 -24.03
CA VAL A 770 -32.92 7.15 -23.63
C VAL A 770 -34.34 6.64 -23.42
N ALA A 771 -35.13 7.36 -22.62
CA ALA A 771 -36.52 7.01 -22.35
C ALA A 771 -37.38 6.97 -23.63
N LEU A 772 -37.18 7.94 -24.54
CA LEU A 772 -37.86 7.95 -25.85
C LEU A 772 -37.48 6.74 -26.70
N ALA A 773 -36.16 6.40 -26.78
CA ALA A 773 -35.67 5.25 -27.54
C ALA A 773 -36.15 3.92 -26.96
N ALA A 774 -36.24 3.81 -25.64
CA ALA A 774 -36.77 2.65 -24.93
C ALA A 774 -38.30 2.50 -25.13
N GLY A 775 -39.01 3.62 -25.34
CA GLY A 775 -40.47 3.68 -25.18
C GLY A 775 -40.92 3.32 -23.77
N ASP A 776 -40.11 3.70 -22.77
CA ASP A 776 -40.25 3.36 -21.37
C ASP A 776 -39.57 4.41 -20.49
N ALA A 777 -40.15 4.73 -19.35
CA ALA A 777 -39.66 5.76 -18.44
C ALA A 777 -38.83 5.22 -17.28
N ASP A 778 -38.69 3.91 -17.19
CA ASP A 778 -37.90 3.24 -16.15
C ASP A 778 -36.38 3.36 -16.44
N VAL A 779 -35.74 4.31 -15.77
CA VAL A 779 -34.33 4.63 -15.92
C VAL A 779 -33.61 4.50 -14.59
N LEU A 780 -32.51 3.76 -14.59
CA LEU A 780 -31.58 3.65 -13.48
C LEU A 780 -30.22 4.29 -13.90
N ILE A 781 -29.82 5.31 -13.19
CA ILE A 781 -28.50 5.96 -13.33
C ILE A 781 -27.58 5.36 -12.27
N ILE A 782 -26.46 4.79 -12.69
CA ILE A 782 -25.43 4.24 -11.80
C ILE A 782 -24.05 4.75 -12.19
N GLY A 783 -23.09 4.51 -11.31
CA GLY A 783 -21.67 4.73 -11.57
C GLY A 783 -21.02 5.69 -10.60
N ASP A 784 -19.73 5.92 -10.79
CA ASP A 784 -18.93 6.89 -10.07
C ASP A 784 -19.26 8.31 -10.56
N LEU A 785 -20.08 9.03 -9.80
CA LEU A 785 -20.44 10.41 -10.12
C LEU A 785 -19.42 11.42 -9.58
N ASN A 786 -18.34 10.98 -8.95
CA ASN A 786 -17.30 11.82 -8.36
C ASN A 786 -17.89 12.97 -7.50
N SER A 787 -19.03 12.73 -6.90
CA SER A 787 -19.78 13.68 -6.08
C SER A 787 -20.43 12.94 -4.93
N TYR A 788 -20.28 13.45 -3.72
CA TYR A 788 -20.94 12.85 -2.55
C TYR A 788 -22.42 13.16 -2.52
N GLY A 789 -23.17 12.43 -1.70
CA GLY A 789 -24.63 12.35 -1.72
C GLY A 789 -25.40 13.66 -1.73
N ALA A 790 -24.88 14.72 -1.12
CA ALA A 790 -25.54 16.03 -1.06
C ALA A 790 -24.82 17.14 -1.85
N GLU A 791 -23.85 16.79 -2.72
CA GLU A 791 -23.19 17.76 -3.59
C GLU A 791 -24.10 18.24 -4.74
N ASP A 792 -23.77 19.40 -5.29
CA ASP A 792 -24.55 20.08 -6.32
C ASP A 792 -24.90 19.19 -7.52
N PRO A 793 -24.01 18.36 -8.11
CA PRO A 793 -24.34 17.48 -9.23
C PRO A 793 -25.44 16.46 -8.89
N ILE A 794 -25.42 15.90 -7.69
CA ILE A 794 -26.42 14.94 -7.21
C ILE A 794 -27.77 15.64 -6.99
N GLN A 795 -27.75 16.86 -6.46
CA GLN A 795 -28.96 17.69 -6.30
C GLN A 795 -29.61 18.03 -7.65
N VAL A 796 -28.81 18.27 -8.70
CA VAL A 796 -29.32 18.48 -10.06
C VAL A 796 -30.11 17.26 -10.55
N ILE A 797 -29.58 16.04 -10.33
CA ILE A 797 -30.24 14.80 -10.75
C ILE A 797 -31.49 14.55 -9.91
N ALA A 798 -31.43 14.75 -8.59
CA ALA A 798 -32.55 14.57 -7.69
C ALA A 798 -33.70 15.57 -8.01
N ASN A 799 -33.38 16.85 -8.28
CA ASN A 799 -34.33 17.88 -8.68
C ASN A 799 -35.04 17.60 -10.02
N ALA A 800 -34.42 16.75 -10.87
CA ALA A 800 -35.04 16.26 -12.10
C ALA A 800 -36.00 15.07 -11.87
N GLY A 801 -36.24 14.68 -10.62
CA GLY A 801 -37.20 13.64 -10.23
C GLY A 801 -36.61 12.25 -10.03
N PHE A 802 -35.26 12.12 -9.97
CA PHE A 802 -34.61 10.85 -9.62
C PHE A 802 -34.49 10.68 -8.11
N VAL A 803 -34.76 9.47 -7.65
CA VAL A 803 -34.66 9.09 -6.23
C VAL A 803 -33.27 8.50 -6.00
N ASN A 804 -32.56 9.02 -4.99
CA ASN A 804 -31.29 8.44 -4.54
C ASN A 804 -31.57 7.20 -3.68
N GLU A 805 -31.34 6.03 -4.25
CA GLU A 805 -31.71 4.76 -3.62
C GLU A 805 -30.75 4.38 -2.48
N LEU A 806 -29.50 4.87 -2.47
CA LEU A 806 -28.59 4.69 -1.34
C LEU A 806 -29.09 5.45 -0.10
N GLU A 807 -29.51 6.70 -0.28
CA GLU A 807 -30.14 7.47 0.81
C GLU A 807 -31.43 6.82 1.30
N ARG A 808 -32.22 6.25 0.38
CA ARG A 808 -33.51 5.60 0.73
C ARG A 808 -33.32 4.30 1.51
N PHE A 809 -32.38 3.43 1.10
CA PHE A 809 -32.23 2.09 1.67
C PHE A 809 -31.16 2.00 2.75
N MET A 810 -30.05 2.73 2.63
CA MET A 810 -28.89 2.58 3.52
C MET A 810 -28.85 3.62 4.63
N ARG A 811 -29.17 4.89 4.33
CA ARG A 811 -29.11 5.96 5.33
C ARG A 811 -29.93 5.68 6.61
N PRO A 812 -31.10 5.05 6.56
CA PRO A 812 -31.88 4.74 7.79
C PRO A 812 -31.16 3.77 8.74
N SER A 813 -30.25 2.92 8.23
CA SER A 813 -29.51 1.93 9.02
C SER A 813 -28.09 2.34 9.33
N GLY A 814 -27.56 3.36 8.66
CA GLY A 814 -26.18 3.80 8.83
C GLY A 814 -25.72 4.85 7.82
N MET A 815 -24.45 5.10 7.76
CA MET A 815 -23.82 5.99 6.79
C MET A 815 -23.52 5.18 5.51
N PRO A 816 -24.09 5.54 4.35
CA PRO A 816 -23.65 4.96 3.08
C PRO A 816 -22.25 5.47 2.72
N TYR A 817 -21.38 4.58 2.24
CA TYR A 817 -20.05 4.93 1.73
C TYR A 817 -19.53 3.85 0.77
N SER A 818 -18.96 4.27 -0.33
CA SER A 818 -18.23 3.41 -1.28
C SER A 818 -16.76 3.75 -1.38
N TYR A 819 -16.32 4.84 -0.73
CA TYR A 819 -14.98 5.38 -0.86
C TYR A 819 -14.48 5.99 0.44
N VAL A 820 -13.17 5.88 0.69
CA VAL A 820 -12.50 6.49 1.85
C VAL A 820 -11.37 7.39 1.35
N PHE A 821 -11.43 8.67 1.67
CA PHE A 821 -10.43 9.64 1.31
C PHE A 821 -10.07 10.55 2.49
N GLY A 822 -8.76 10.72 2.78
CA GLY A 822 -8.30 11.50 3.93
C GLY A 822 -8.88 11.05 5.27
N GLY A 823 -9.18 9.76 5.39
CA GLY A 823 -9.82 9.17 6.57
C GLY A 823 -11.27 9.58 6.77
N GLN A 824 -11.95 10.06 5.75
CA GLN A 824 -13.39 10.32 5.75
C GLN A 824 -14.08 9.38 4.76
N SER A 825 -15.21 8.83 5.18
CA SER A 825 -16.02 7.89 4.40
C SER A 825 -17.20 8.62 3.75
N GLY A 826 -17.51 8.26 2.51
CA GLY A 826 -18.68 8.75 1.77
C GLY A 826 -18.85 7.96 0.48
N TYR A 827 -19.97 8.09 -0.21
CA TYR A 827 -20.21 7.38 -1.45
C TYR A 827 -20.06 8.29 -2.67
N LEU A 828 -19.31 7.84 -3.65
CA LEU A 828 -19.16 8.45 -4.97
C LEU A 828 -19.89 7.63 -6.03
N ASP A 829 -20.18 6.36 -5.71
CA ASP A 829 -20.89 5.41 -6.55
C ASP A 829 -22.36 5.45 -6.21
N HIS A 830 -23.21 5.72 -7.19
CA HIS A 830 -24.61 6.03 -6.99
C HIS A 830 -25.54 5.02 -7.64
N ALA A 831 -26.77 4.98 -7.12
CA ALA A 831 -27.93 4.35 -7.73
C ALA A 831 -29.12 5.34 -7.63
N LEU A 832 -29.46 5.96 -8.77
CA LEU A 832 -30.51 6.97 -8.86
C LEU A 832 -31.58 6.47 -9.84
N ALA A 833 -32.78 6.21 -9.32
CA ALA A 833 -33.89 5.66 -10.09
C ALA A 833 -34.91 6.73 -10.50
N SER A 834 -35.44 6.66 -11.72
CA SER A 834 -36.63 7.46 -12.09
C SER A 834 -37.77 7.16 -11.14
N ALA A 835 -38.71 8.10 -11.00
CA ALA A 835 -39.83 7.94 -10.07
C ALA A 835 -40.68 6.67 -10.35
N SER A 836 -40.79 6.25 -11.63
CA SER A 836 -41.50 5.02 -12.03
C SER A 836 -40.74 3.77 -11.61
N LEU A 837 -39.38 3.76 -11.78
CA LEU A 837 -38.54 2.61 -11.42
C LEU A 837 -38.31 2.52 -9.91
N SER A 838 -38.20 3.65 -9.18
CA SER A 838 -37.92 3.68 -7.74
C SER A 838 -38.92 2.83 -6.94
N GLY A 839 -40.20 2.81 -7.35
CA GLY A 839 -41.24 1.95 -6.75
C GLY A 839 -40.98 0.45 -6.96
N GLN A 840 -40.14 0.10 -7.90
CA GLN A 840 -39.75 -1.28 -8.28
C GLN A 840 -38.38 -1.66 -7.77
N VAL A 841 -37.63 -0.75 -7.11
CA VAL A 841 -36.37 -1.08 -6.41
C VAL A 841 -36.73 -1.79 -5.10
N ALA A 842 -36.33 -3.06 -4.99
CA ALA A 842 -36.57 -3.89 -3.81
C ALA A 842 -35.51 -3.72 -2.74
N GLY A 843 -34.27 -3.35 -3.11
CA GLY A 843 -33.17 -3.15 -2.18
C GLY A 843 -31.90 -2.64 -2.86
N VAL A 844 -31.09 -1.92 -2.09
CA VAL A 844 -29.75 -1.46 -2.49
C VAL A 844 -28.80 -1.64 -1.32
N ALA A 845 -27.56 -2.05 -1.60
CA ALA A 845 -26.49 -2.11 -0.63
C ALA A 845 -25.12 -1.90 -1.30
N GLU A 846 -24.19 -1.39 -0.54
CA GLU A 846 -22.76 -1.37 -0.86
C GLU A 846 -22.09 -2.63 -0.26
N TRP A 847 -21.19 -3.23 -1.01
CA TRP A 847 -20.37 -4.34 -0.50
C TRP A 847 -18.98 -3.83 -0.14
N HIS A 848 -18.73 -3.58 1.15
CA HIS A 848 -17.48 -2.99 1.64
C HIS A 848 -16.30 -3.98 1.52
N VAL A 849 -15.94 -4.27 0.29
CA VAL A 849 -14.90 -5.22 -0.10
C VAL A 849 -13.59 -4.53 -0.49
N ASN A 850 -13.66 -3.25 -0.81
CA ASN A 850 -12.55 -2.46 -1.37
C ASN A 850 -12.14 -1.27 -0.49
N ALA A 851 -13.06 -0.35 -0.19
CA ALA A 851 -12.77 0.92 0.47
C ALA A 851 -12.19 0.78 1.88
N ASP A 852 -12.56 -0.26 2.60
CA ASP A 852 -12.08 -0.55 3.95
C ASP A 852 -10.74 -1.30 3.99
N GLU A 853 -10.32 -1.91 2.90
CA GLU A 853 -9.09 -2.72 2.85
C GLU A 853 -7.86 -1.86 2.63
N PRO A 854 -6.72 -2.20 3.24
CA PRO A 854 -5.47 -1.46 3.05
C PRO A 854 -4.91 -1.67 1.63
N VAL A 855 -4.29 -0.62 1.09
CA VAL A 855 -3.68 -0.64 -0.25
C VAL A 855 -2.61 -1.73 -0.39
N VAL A 856 -1.96 -2.12 0.71
CA VAL A 856 -0.88 -3.10 0.70
C VAL A 856 -1.28 -4.49 0.20
N ILE A 857 -2.58 -4.83 0.18
CA ILE A 857 -3.08 -6.10 -0.35
C ILE A 857 -3.60 -6.01 -1.78
N ASP A 858 -3.49 -4.86 -2.45
CA ASP A 858 -3.90 -4.67 -3.83
C ASP A 858 -3.03 -5.48 -4.82
N TYR A 859 -3.28 -5.31 -6.10
CA TYR A 859 -2.58 -6.02 -7.17
C TYR A 859 -1.16 -5.52 -7.43
N ASN A 860 -0.84 -4.30 -7.04
CA ASN A 860 0.39 -3.61 -7.40
C ASN A 860 1.62 -4.28 -6.77
N ILE A 861 2.68 -4.45 -7.54
CA ILE A 861 3.94 -5.05 -7.10
C ILE A 861 4.96 -3.96 -6.71
N ASP A 862 4.88 -2.79 -7.35
CA ASP A 862 5.85 -1.70 -7.23
C ASP A 862 5.58 -0.76 -6.05
N THR A 863 4.44 -0.91 -5.37
CA THR A 863 4.13 -0.14 -4.17
C THR A 863 5.14 -0.46 -3.07
N ALA A 864 5.68 0.58 -2.43
CA ALA A 864 6.59 0.41 -1.29
C ALA A 864 5.91 -0.36 -0.16
N LYS A 865 6.24 -1.62 -0.03
CA LYS A 865 5.74 -2.55 0.98
C LYS A 865 6.81 -3.59 1.30
N PRO A 866 7.02 -3.94 2.58
CA PRO A 866 8.05 -4.91 2.96
C PRO A 866 7.64 -6.35 2.66
N GLN A 867 6.35 -6.60 2.43
CA GLN A 867 5.77 -7.92 2.24
C GLN A 867 4.73 -7.89 1.11
N ASP A 868 4.69 -8.92 0.29
CA ASP A 868 3.64 -9.10 -0.71
C ASP A 868 2.49 -9.90 -0.10
N LEU A 869 1.40 -9.21 0.22
CA LEU A 869 0.20 -9.79 0.83
C LEU A 869 -0.93 -10.02 -0.18
N TYR A 870 -0.61 -9.99 -1.47
CA TYR A 870 -1.58 -10.23 -2.53
C TYR A 870 -2.23 -11.61 -2.40
N GLN A 871 -3.56 -11.63 -2.58
CA GLN A 871 -4.35 -12.86 -2.74
C GLN A 871 -5.37 -12.65 -3.87
N PRO A 872 -5.68 -13.66 -4.69
CA PRO A 872 -6.67 -13.57 -5.76
C PRO A 872 -8.10 -13.63 -5.20
N THR A 873 -8.42 -12.76 -4.28
CA THR A 873 -9.72 -12.61 -3.61
C THR A 873 -10.36 -11.28 -3.99
N PRO A 874 -11.66 -11.07 -3.79
CA PRO A 874 -12.32 -9.82 -4.14
C PRO A 874 -11.83 -8.62 -3.30
N TYR A 875 -11.21 -8.84 -2.14
CA TYR A 875 -10.82 -7.78 -1.22
C TYR A 875 -9.72 -6.90 -1.81
N ARG A 876 -9.99 -5.60 -1.92
CA ARG A 876 -9.15 -4.60 -2.59
C ARG A 876 -8.93 -4.91 -4.08
N ALA A 877 -10.00 -5.27 -4.78
CA ALA A 877 -10.01 -5.35 -6.25
C ALA A 877 -10.00 -3.95 -6.88
N SER A 878 -10.52 -2.97 -6.16
CA SER A 878 -10.60 -1.55 -6.50
C SER A 878 -10.36 -0.70 -5.25
N ASP A 879 -10.45 0.61 -5.37
CA ASP A 879 -10.55 1.58 -4.26
C ASP A 879 -12.00 1.98 -3.97
N HIS A 880 -12.93 1.64 -4.85
CA HIS A 880 -14.37 1.84 -4.69
C HIS A 880 -15.08 0.54 -4.35
N ASP A 881 -16.07 0.61 -3.46
CA ASP A 881 -16.96 -0.50 -3.17
C ASP A 881 -18.06 -0.61 -4.24
N PRO A 882 -18.40 -1.82 -4.71
CA PRO A 882 -19.48 -2.00 -5.64
C PRO A 882 -20.85 -1.77 -4.98
N VAL A 883 -21.78 -1.17 -5.75
CA VAL A 883 -23.17 -1.01 -5.37
C VAL A 883 -24.01 -2.11 -6.02
N VAL A 884 -24.81 -2.82 -5.22
CA VAL A 884 -25.69 -3.91 -5.68
C VAL A 884 -27.14 -3.49 -5.50
N ILE A 885 -27.93 -3.64 -6.56
CA ILE A 885 -29.31 -3.21 -6.64
C ILE A 885 -30.19 -4.41 -7.00
N SER A 886 -31.29 -4.61 -6.29
CA SER A 886 -32.33 -5.58 -6.60
C SER A 886 -33.56 -4.88 -7.16
N LEU A 887 -33.97 -5.22 -8.36
CA LEU A 887 -35.19 -4.72 -8.99
C LEU A 887 -36.27 -5.80 -8.96
N ALA A 888 -37.48 -5.44 -8.53
CA ALA A 888 -38.68 -6.26 -8.57
C ALA A 888 -39.60 -5.71 -9.68
N LEU A 889 -39.13 -5.81 -10.92
CA LEU A 889 -39.81 -5.28 -12.09
C LEU A 889 -41.20 -5.92 -12.22
N GLN A 890 -42.19 -5.09 -12.35
CA GLN A 890 -43.56 -5.54 -12.55
C GLN A 890 -43.72 -6.05 -13.97
N PRO A 891 -44.55 -7.11 -14.20
CA PRO A 891 -44.75 -7.58 -15.55
C PRO A 891 -45.31 -6.51 -16.49
N ALA A 892 -44.73 -6.38 -17.67
CA ALA A 892 -45.24 -5.50 -18.73
C ALA A 892 -46.63 -5.89 -19.22
N TRP A 893 -47.04 -7.08 -18.86
CA TRP A 893 -48.36 -7.65 -19.17
C TRP A 893 -48.83 -8.59 -18.06
N HIS A 894 -50.15 -8.74 -17.95
CA HIS A 894 -50.75 -9.71 -17.02
C HIS A 894 -51.98 -10.37 -17.64
N ASP A 895 -52.23 -11.65 -17.30
CA ASP A 895 -53.36 -12.39 -17.78
C ASP A 895 -54.63 -11.95 -17.03
N VAL A 896 -55.56 -11.37 -17.78
CA VAL A 896 -56.87 -10.92 -17.28
C VAL A 896 -58.02 -11.84 -17.72
N THR A 897 -57.71 -13.02 -18.30
CA THR A 897 -58.71 -13.94 -18.83
C THR A 897 -59.79 -14.28 -17.81
N ALA A 898 -59.42 -14.46 -16.55
CA ALA A 898 -60.40 -14.75 -15.48
C ALA A 898 -61.29 -13.56 -15.14
N SER A 899 -60.86 -12.34 -15.44
CA SER A 899 -61.58 -11.09 -15.15
C SER A 899 -62.50 -10.63 -16.27
N VAL A 900 -62.48 -11.33 -17.40
CA VAL A 900 -63.25 -10.97 -18.59
C VAL A 900 -64.14 -12.10 -19.08
N GLY A 901 -65.19 -11.73 -19.80
CA GLY A 901 -65.99 -12.66 -20.57
C GLY A 901 -65.60 -12.58 -22.05
N VAL A 902 -65.22 -13.71 -22.64
CA VAL A 902 -64.84 -13.79 -24.06
C VAL A 902 -65.92 -14.48 -24.83
N VAL A 903 -66.49 -13.83 -25.85
CA VAL A 903 -67.56 -14.37 -26.70
C VAL A 903 -67.17 -14.19 -28.17
N GLY A 904 -67.06 -15.28 -28.90
CA GLY A 904 -66.84 -15.24 -30.35
C GLY A 904 -68.13 -15.24 -31.14
N SER A 905 -68.20 -14.44 -32.19
CA SER A 905 -69.27 -14.55 -33.19
C SER A 905 -69.11 -15.87 -34.03
N GLY A 906 -70.15 -16.27 -34.74
CA GLY A 906 -70.00 -17.24 -35.82
C GLY A 906 -69.00 -16.73 -36.88
N LEU A 907 -68.19 -17.65 -37.50
CA LEU A 907 -67.30 -17.38 -38.54
C LEU A 907 -67.91 -17.46 -39.91
N ALA A 908 -67.86 -16.37 -40.71
CA ALA A 908 -68.32 -16.32 -42.08
C ALA A 908 -67.18 -16.40 -43.09
N VAL A 909 -67.32 -17.14 -44.18
CA VAL A 909 -66.35 -17.18 -45.26
C VAL A 909 -66.46 -15.96 -46.11
N ASN A 910 -65.36 -15.18 -46.17
CA ASN A 910 -65.21 -14.11 -47.17
C ASN A 910 -64.84 -14.79 -48.50
N ARG A 911 -65.72 -14.71 -49.47
CA ARG A 911 -65.58 -15.37 -50.78
C ARG A 911 -64.42 -14.75 -51.62
N ALA A 912 -64.10 -13.51 -51.41
CA ALA A 912 -63.05 -12.84 -52.19
C ALA A 912 -61.63 -13.22 -51.66
N THR A 913 -61.47 -13.35 -50.31
CA THR A 913 -60.18 -13.64 -49.69
C THR A 913 -60.03 -15.10 -49.29
N GLN A 914 -61.12 -15.90 -49.33
CA GLN A 914 -61.18 -17.29 -48.84
C GLN A 914 -60.82 -17.42 -47.34
N GLN A 915 -60.93 -16.35 -46.57
CA GLN A 915 -60.71 -16.32 -45.14
C GLN A 915 -62.00 -16.43 -44.36
N TYR A 916 -61.90 -17.05 -43.18
CA TYR A 916 -62.97 -17.09 -42.21
C TYR A 916 -62.92 -15.85 -41.32
N THR A 917 -63.94 -15.02 -41.34
CA THR A 917 -63.97 -13.76 -40.63
C THR A 917 -65.02 -13.78 -39.52
N GLY A 918 -64.72 -13.20 -38.38
CA GLY A 918 -65.63 -13.06 -37.26
C GLY A 918 -65.15 -11.98 -36.31
N THR A 919 -65.86 -11.86 -35.19
CA THR A 919 -65.54 -10.91 -34.11
C THR A 919 -65.46 -11.70 -32.81
N VAL A 920 -64.46 -11.38 -32.00
CA VAL A 920 -64.41 -11.83 -30.62
C VAL A 920 -64.62 -10.61 -29.73
N SER A 921 -65.62 -10.65 -28.86
CA SER A 921 -65.94 -9.61 -27.90
C SER A 921 -65.40 -9.97 -26.53
N VAL A 922 -64.69 -9.04 -25.91
CA VAL A 922 -64.13 -9.15 -24.57
C VAL A 922 -64.86 -8.16 -23.67
N THR A 923 -65.53 -8.65 -22.66
CA THR A 923 -66.31 -7.84 -21.68
C THR A 923 -65.63 -7.90 -20.31
N ASN A 924 -65.29 -6.76 -19.74
CA ASN A 924 -64.76 -6.69 -18.36
C ASN A 924 -65.88 -7.11 -17.37
N ARG A 925 -65.67 -8.24 -16.67
CA ARG A 925 -66.58 -8.77 -15.64
C ARG A 925 -66.13 -8.50 -14.23
N SER A 926 -64.95 -7.87 -14.08
CA SER A 926 -64.41 -7.49 -12.77
C SER A 926 -65.09 -6.20 -12.27
N GLY A 927 -64.98 -5.93 -10.96
CA GLY A 927 -65.42 -4.69 -10.33
C GLY A 927 -64.47 -3.51 -10.51
N ALA A 928 -63.34 -3.69 -11.18
CA ALA A 928 -62.30 -2.69 -11.38
C ALA A 928 -62.11 -2.38 -12.88
N VAL A 929 -61.54 -1.22 -13.19
CA VAL A 929 -61.05 -0.88 -14.54
C VAL A 929 -59.88 -1.78 -14.87
N LEU A 930 -59.85 -2.35 -16.08
CA LEU A 930 -58.73 -3.05 -16.64
C LEU A 930 -58.03 -2.12 -17.62
N ASP A 931 -56.69 -1.92 -17.42
CA ASP A 931 -55.89 -1.07 -18.29
C ASP A 931 -55.35 -1.88 -19.47
N GLY A 932 -55.36 -1.28 -20.68
CA GLY A 932 -54.86 -1.86 -21.91
C GLY A 932 -53.52 -1.31 -22.33
N PRO A 933 -53.01 -1.65 -23.54
CA PRO A 933 -53.73 -2.37 -24.61
C PRO A 933 -53.99 -3.82 -24.26
N PHE A 934 -54.99 -4.43 -24.95
CA PHE A 934 -55.31 -5.84 -24.74
C PHE A 934 -54.85 -6.71 -25.90
N GLN A 935 -54.28 -7.86 -25.58
CA GLN A 935 -53.85 -8.86 -26.51
C GLN A 935 -54.79 -10.08 -26.41
N LEU A 936 -55.50 -10.40 -27.46
CA LEU A 936 -56.30 -11.60 -27.53
C LEU A 936 -55.50 -12.71 -28.15
N VAL A 937 -55.03 -13.69 -27.35
CA VAL A 937 -54.15 -14.78 -27.73
C VAL A 937 -55.00 -16.01 -28.09
N PHE A 938 -54.71 -16.66 -29.22
CA PHE A 938 -55.41 -17.85 -29.74
C PHE A 938 -54.60 -19.11 -29.57
N GLY A 939 -54.85 -19.88 -28.53
CA GLY A 939 -54.23 -21.18 -28.29
C GLY A 939 -54.97 -22.32 -28.94
N GLY A 940 -54.27 -23.39 -29.26
CA GLY A 940 -54.87 -24.66 -29.75
C GLY A 940 -55.49 -24.62 -31.15
N LEU A 941 -55.02 -23.75 -32.03
CA LEU A 941 -55.48 -23.72 -33.42
C LEU A 941 -55.18 -25.07 -34.11
N PRO A 942 -56.14 -25.64 -34.84
CA PRO A 942 -55.90 -26.85 -35.58
C PRO A 942 -54.78 -26.77 -36.59
N ALA A 943 -54.12 -27.86 -36.90
CA ALA A 943 -53.07 -27.90 -37.91
C ALA A 943 -53.54 -27.36 -39.27
N GLY A 944 -52.79 -26.47 -39.85
CA GLY A 944 -53.11 -25.78 -41.09
C GLY A 944 -54.06 -24.56 -40.98
N VAL A 945 -54.60 -24.29 -39.79
CA VAL A 945 -55.36 -23.04 -39.53
C VAL A 945 -54.35 -21.98 -38.99
N THR A 946 -54.37 -20.79 -39.60
CA THR A 946 -53.56 -19.67 -39.10
C THR A 946 -54.42 -18.43 -38.91
N LEU A 947 -54.04 -17.59 -37.95
CA LEU A 947 -54.69 -16.27 -37.74
C LEU A 947 -54.11 -15.27 -38.78
N ALA A 948 -54.89 -14.94 -39.79
CA ALA A 948 -54.41 -14.14 -40.93
C ALA A 948 -54.18 -12.64 -40.62
N ASN A 949 -54.76 -12.17 -39.54
CA ASN A 949 -54.56 -10.79 -39.02
C ASN A 949 -53.89 -10.78 -37.64
N ALA A 950 -52.97 -11.71 -37.43
CA ALA A 950 -52.16 -11.72 -36.21
C ALA A 950 -51.34 -10.45 -36.11
N SER A 951 -51.31 -9.82 -34.94
CA SER A 951 -50.42 -8.73 -34.57
C SER A 951 -49.03 -9.23 -34.21
N GLY A 952 -48.93 -10.50 -33.78
CA GLY A 952 -47.73 -11.17 -33.42
C GLY A 952 -47.98 -12.57 -32.87
N SER A 953 -46.95 -13.18 -32.19
CA SER A 953 -47.14 -14.45 -31.47
C SER A 953 -46.57 -14.33 -30.05
N HIS A 954 -47.22 -14.96 -29.09
CA HIS A 954 -46.78 -15.08 -27.71
C HIS A 954 -46.78 -16.55 -27.32
N ALA A 955 -45.66 -17.07 -26.80
CA ALA A 955 -45.45 -18.47 -26.46
C ALA A 955 -45.89 -19.45 -27.59
N GLY A 956 -45.65 -19.08 -28.85
CA GLY A 956 -46.02 -19.87 -30.04
C GLY A 956 -47.49 -19.75 -30.46
N ALA A 957 -48.37 -19.06 -29.73
CA ALA A 957 -49.76 -18.79 -30.08
C ALA A 957 -49.90 -17.42 -30.73
N PRO A 958 -50.61 -17.26 -31.86
CA PRO A 958 -50.83 -15.95 -32.48
C PRO A 958 -51.81 -15.09 -31.65
N TYR A 959 -51.67 -13.77 -31.70
CA TYR A 959 -52.56 -12.84 -31.05
C TYR A 959 -52.98 -11.66 -31.93
N VAL A 960 -54.09 -11.03 -31.55
CA VAL A 960 -54.58 -9.76 -32.12
C VAL A 960 -54.58 -8.71 -31.02
N THR A 961 -54.03 -7.54 -31.32
CA THR A 961 -53.96 -6.40 -30.39
C THR A 961 -55.18 -5.51 -30.53
N LEU A 962 -55.82 -5.15 -29.41
CA LEU A 962 -56.79 -4.07 -29.33
C LEU A 962 -56.11 -2.89 -28.59
N PRO A 963 -55.93 -1.74 -29.25
CA PRO A 963 -55.22 -0.62 -28.65
C PRO A 963 -56.16 0.23 -27.73
N ALA A 964 -57.12 -0.39 -27.06
CA ALA A 964 -57.95 0.32 -26.08
C ALA A 964 -57.12 0.64 -24.84
N ALA A 965 -57.16 1.89 -24.37
CA ALA A 965 -56.39 2.34 -23.20
C ALA A 965 -56.91 1.69 -21.91
N SER A 966 -58.21 1.44 -21.80
CA SER A 966 -58.82 0.76 -20.65
C SER A 966 -60.21 0.19 -20.98
N LEU A 967 -60.67 -0.75 -20.12
CA LEU A 967 -62.07 -1.27 -20.11
C LEU A 967 -62.65 -1.08 -18.72
N ALA A 968 -63.67 -0.20 -18.60
CA ALA A 968 -64.45 -0.01 -17.37
C ALA A 968 -65.23 -1.28 -17.01
N PRO A 969 -65.63 -1.48 -15.76
CA PRO A 969 -66.51 -2.58 -15.39
C PRO A 969 -67.78 -2.66 -16.27
N GLY A 970 -68.02 -3.82 -16.86
CA GLY A 970 -69.15 -4.06 -17.78
C GLY A 970 -68.91 -3.57 -19.22
N ALA A 971 -67.82 -2.84 -19.51
CA ALA A 971 -67.50 -2.36 -20.84
C ALA A 971 -67.01 -3.56 -21.72
N THR A 972 -67.35 -3.46 -23.03
CA THR A 972 -67.03 -4.47 -24.02
C THR A 972 -66.19 -3.89 -25.15
N ALA A 973 -65.11 -4.55 -25.49
CA ALA A 973 -64.32 -4.27 -26.68
C ALA A 973 -64.38 -5.46 -27.66
N SER A 974 -64.27 -5.20 -28.96
CA SER A 974 -64.38 -6.23 -29.98
C SER A 974 -63.15 -6.30 -30.85
N PHE A 975 -62.64 -7.51 -31.07
CA PHE A 975 -61.52 -7.82 -31.93
C PHE A 975 -62.02 -8.46 -33.22
N ALA A 976 -61.64 -7.89 -34.37
CA ALA A 976 -61.85 -8.58 -35.62
C ALA A 976 -60.89 -9.71 -35.80
N VAL A 977 -61.34 -10.91 -36.15
CA VAL A 977 -60.50 -12.10 -36.36
C VAL A 977 -60.65 -12.60 -37.77
N ARG A 978 -59.52 -13.03 -38.38
CA ARG A 978 -59.49 -13.60 -39.73
C ARG A 978 -58.59 -14.85 -39.69
N PHE A 979 -59.18 -15.97 -40.07
CA PHE A 979 -58.44 -17.23 -40.16
C PHE A 979 -58.26 -17.68 -41.60
N ALA A 980 -57.05 -18.07 -41.96
CA ALA A 980 -56.78 -18.83 -43.15
C ALA A 980 -56.96 -20.32 -42.80
N ASN A 981 -57.83 -21.05 -43.54
CA ASN A 981 -58.15 -22.42 -43.30
C ASN A 981 -58.26 -23.16 -44.63
N PRO A 982 -57.15 -23.39 -45.33
CA PRO A 982 -57.16 -24.05 -46.63
C PRO A 982 -57.69 -25.47 -46.55
N SER A 983 -57.52 -26.18 -45.46
CA SER A 983 -57.93 -27.54 -45.24
C SER A 983 -59.43 -27.69 -44.85
N LYS A 984 -60.16 -26.54 -44.64
CA LYS A 984 -61.56 -26.48 -44.26
C LYS A 984 -61.90 -27.31 -43.02
N VAL A 985 -60.95 -27.44 -42.07
CA VAL A 985 -61.17 -28.10 -40.80
C VAL A 985 -61.99 -27.22 -39.86
N THR A 986 -62.67 -27.81 -38.87
CA THR A 986 -63.41 -27.02 -37.90
C THR A 986 -62.43 -26.14 -37.11
N ILE A 987 -62.67 -24.79 -37.08
CA ILE A 987 -61.80 -23.85 -36.38
C ILE A 987 -62.20 -23.83 -34.93
N ASN A 988 -61.39 -24.46 -34.07
CA ASN A 988 -61.48 -24.41 -32.60
C ASN A 988 -60.27 -23.75 -32.04
N TYR A 989 -60.44 -22.95 -30.98
CA TYR A 989 -59.33 -22.30 -30.26
C TYR A 989 -59.73 -22.05 -28.81
N SER A 990 -58.75 -21.95 -27.95
CA SER A 990 -58.86 -21.28 -26.65
C SER A 990 -58.47 -19.81 -26.82
N ALA A 991 -59.14 -18.94 -26.09
CA ALA A 991 -58.84 -17.50 -26.11
C ALA A 991 -58.43 -17.04 -24.73
N SER A 992 -57.21 -16.48 -24.62
CA SER A 992 -56.73 -15.78 -23.42
C SER A 992 -56.68 -14.29 -23.69
N VAL A 993 -56.96 -13.46 -22.67
CA VAL A 993 -56.86 -12.01 -22.78
C VAL A 993 -55.76 -11.52 -21.86
N ILE A 994 -54.79 -10.90 -22.46
CA ILE A 994 -53.64 -10.33 -21.76
C ILE A 994 -53.74 -8.81 -21.81
N ALA A 995 -53.68 -8.14 -20.66
CA ALA A 995 -53.52 -6.69 -20.56
C ALA A 995 -52.03 -6.31 -20.54
N GLY A 996 -51.62 -5.27 -21.29
CA GLY A 996 -50.25 -4.84 -21.50
C GLY A 996 -49.69 -5.27 -22.85
N ASN A 997 -48.37 -5.03 -23.04
CA ASN A 997 -47.63 -5.36 -24.23
C ASN A 997 -46.65 -6.54 -24.00
N PHE A 998 -46.48 -7.39 -25.02
CA PHE A 998 -45.51 -8.49 -25.00
C PHE A 998 -44.12 -8.03 -25.35
#